data_82846a2041b8f4a0a8e0fcde4059e498
#
_entry.id   82846a2041b8f4a0a8e0fcde4059e498
#
_cell.length_a   1.000
_cell.length_b   1.000
_cell.length_c   1.000
_cell.angle_alpha   90.00
_cell.angle_beta   90.00
_cell.angle_gamma   90.00
#
_symmetry.space_group_name_H-M   'P 1'
#
loop_
_entity.id
_entity.type
_entity.pdbx_description
1 polymer ?
#
loop_
_entity_poly.entity_id
_entity_poly.type
_entity_poly.pdbx_seq_one_letter_code
_entity_poly.pdbx_strand_id
1 'polypeptide(L)'
;MEPDKLGRFKEYGEFILRKIDSVPQHPSKQEDWVPASLDDCLLHLRSAAQKTVDLATSPVKIGVMGEFSSGKTLLLGSLIGYADALPVSENPTTGNVTAIHIIPQDDFATTQLSNFTVEYLSHEGVHECLRFMLGEAHKRTTAAGLPPIPVSKLNSGKDIIGWCEEAWNSSNNLELRYLLRELVLFLRAYQAYGEVMCGGHYQIDAITAREGLQLVEQPMAIQSLKFEDLPPAHIRLPSPPQRLPTKLLQNSFPLIRRVDIDVKISREIWDFAGAAKFILIDFPGLGAANSGARDTFLSLRELAEVQTILVLLNGKSPGSDRANKIFTMMQQQRPGQDLKDLILVGVGRFDQLPLDSEGGERELDQLIEDSSHLKEETVFQKLKVLQTTIDGAEAFTTQKDRIVLLSPLLGLAELAKRSSTVKAGSPDFLANLDYPDYLDRSKRLQNKWELLSERLLDTDPRSNLGKQLGYFGQDGGLSKLREVIQTHVATHGLKQLYEDTRRASDVVSQQQDHLKDIIDEIHEQGIPTGDSPAFLELRYVVESLDKIYRNFQKDLGTEPLKDRRGVVVSDVVKDELTFRILNWNQWTLLFNKANNGAIALAESKGAAGKLFDRGNRVNTSLPTKSDDFYPVFEKTVKEVEDFARDRIHQAVVDLLNQLSNYVAPEREQLQAFFHLDMEQQIEEKFGFEDADLFYKLLLGCDPNEWKEAIVSEITSKDKTVAPETIFPLARQDEKHNVGQIFDWAPEKSQGLSRSSNHQLLVLRLRDEITASASLHLVQYVSEVNQQINSELEGILDQIIPSLQNLSKKETLLRYLAAGDLPAEVAIPTWLQILSEIASVSYLDV
;
A
#
# COMPACT_ATOMS: atom_id res chain seq x y z
N MET A 1 -12.18 10.89 23.39
CA MET A 1 -13.17 10.02 22.71
C MET A 1 -13.40 8.85 23.67
N GLU A 2 -14.63 8.60 24.04
CA GLU A 2 -14.94 7.65 25.13
C GLU A 2 -14.66 6.20 24.69
N PRO A 3 -13.93 5.43 25.48
CA PRO A 3 -13.71 3.98 25.24
C PRO A 3 -15.02 3.18 25.10
N ASP A 4 -16.10 3.73 25.59
CA ASP A 4 -17.45 3.17 25.58
C ASP A 4 -18.03 2.97 24.15
N LYS A 5 -17.60 3.78 23.18
CA LYS A 5 -18.12 3.70 21.80
C LYS A 5 -17.62 2.49 21.03
N LEU A 6 -16.36 2.09 21.20
CA LEU A 6 -15.82 0.88 20.59
C LEU A 6 -16.43 -0.37 21.24
N GLY A 7 -16.71 -0.32 22.55
CA GLY A 7 -17.38 -1.39 23.28
C GLY A 7 -18.73 -1.77 22.66
N ARG A 8 -19.53 -0.78 22.27
CA ARG A 8 -20.84 -1.03 21.64
C ARG A 8 -20.72 -1.75 20.29
N PHE A 9 -19.76 -1.37 19.44
CA PHE A 9 -19.54 -2.09 18.18
C PHE A 9 -19.09 -3.54 18.41
N LYS A 10 -18.29 -3.78 19.46
CA LYS A 10 -17.92 -5.13 19.87
C LYS A 10 -19.14 -5.95 20.27
N GLU A 11 -19.95 -5.41 21.21
CA GLU A 11 -21.16 -6.07 21.71
C GLU A 11 -22.14 -6.38 20.58
N TYR A 12 -22.31 -5.43 19.67
CA TYR A 12 -23.14 -5.58 18.47
C TYR A 12 -22.64 -6.70 17.55
N GLY A 13 -21.37 -6.72 17.20
CA GLY A 13 -20.81 -7.79 16.37
C GLY A 13 -20.88 -9.16 17.05
N GLU A 14 -20.57 -9.23 18.34
CA GLU A 14 -20.67 -10.48 19.12
C GLU A 14 -22.13 -10.97 19.24
N PHE A 15 -23.09 -10.08 19.34
CA PHE A 15 -24.52 -10.43 19.33
C PHE A 15 -24.90 -11.10 18.00
N ILE A 16 -24.54 -10.49 16.89
CA ILE A 16 -24.86 -11.03 15.54
C ILE A 16 -24.18 -12.40 15.35
N LEU A 17 -22.91 -12.56 15.71
CA LEU A 17 -22.19 -13.82 15.59
C LEU A 17 -22.86 -14.93 16.41
N ARG A 18 -23.22 -14.65 17.65
CA ARG A 18 -23.92 -15.63 18.50
C ARG A 18 -25.26 -16.06 17.93
N LYS A 19 -26.01 -15.12 17.33
CA LYS A 19 -27.31 -15.43 16.71
C LYS A 19 -27.13 -16.24 15.44
N ILE A 20 -26.16 -15.88 14.58
CA ILE A 20 -25.83 -16.67 13.38
C ILE A 20 -25.42 -18.10 13.74
N ASP A 21 -24.65 -18.29 14.84
CA ASP A 21 -24.24 -19.62 15.29
C ASP A 21 -25.41 -20.51 15.75
N SER A 22 -26.57 -19.92 16.03
CA SER A 22 -27.80 -20.67 16.36
C SER A 22 -28.68 -21.00 15.13
N VAL A 23 -28.30 -20.54 13.95
CA VAL A 23 -28.98 -20.86 12.67
C VAL A 23 -28.30 -22.06 12.02
N PRO A 24 -28.98 -22.91 11.26
CA PRO A 24 -28.38 -23.99 10.48
C PRO A 24 -27.28 -23.48 9.55
N GLN A 25 -26.19 -24.24 9.38
CA GLN A 25 -25.01 -23.79 8.61
C GLN A 25 -25.30 -23.56 7.12
N HIS A 26 -26.27 -24.21 6.56
CA HIS A 26 -26.68 -24.05 5.16
C HIS A 26 -28.17 -24.26 5.07
N PRO A 27 -28.99 -23.25 5.42
CA PRO A 27 -30.45 -23.41 5.37
C PRO A 27 -30.95 -23.82 3.99
N SER A 28 -30.37 -23.28 2.92
CA SER A 28 -30.74 -23.61 1.54
C SER A 28 -30.52 -25.06 1.12
N LYS A 29 -29.59 -25.77 1.81
CA LYS A 29 -29.35 -27.20 1.57
C LYS A 29 -30.26 -28.12 2.37
N GLN A 30 -30.87 -27.58 3.42
CA GLN A 30 -31.77 -28.33 4.30
C GLN A 30 -33.22 -28.21 3.86
N GLU A 31 -33.57 -27.08 3.30
CA GLU A 31 -34.94 -26.75 2.87
C GLU A 31 -34.93 -26.23 1.43
N ASP A 32 -35.50 -26.98 0.51
CA ASP A 32 -35.47 -26.68 -0.95
C ASP A 32 -36.16 -25.34 -1.34
N TRP A 33 -36.96 -24.77 -0.44
CA TRP A 33 -37.65 -23.50 -0.64
C TRP A 33 -36.82 -22.28 -0.18
N VAL A 34 -35.70 -22.49 0.47
CA VAL A 34 -34.82 -21.41 0.94
C VAL A 34 -33.85 -20.98 -0.16
N PRO A 35 -33.81 -19.69 -0.51
CA PRO A 35 -32.95 -19.22 -1.59
C PRO A 35 -31.46 -19.42 -1.22
N ALA A 36 -30.64 -19.81 -2.21
CA ALA A 36 -29.20 -19.98 -2.03
C ALA A 36 -28.51 -18.66 -1.62
N SER A 37 -29.07 -17.51 -2.00
CA SER A 37 -28.65 -16.16 -1.60
C SER A 37 -28.63 -15.96 -0.07
N LEU A 38 -29.46 -16.72 0.69
CA LEU A 38 -29.44 -16.65 2.14
C LEU A 38 -28.13 -17.19 2.70
N ASP A 39 -27.60 -18.31 2.19
CA ASP A 39 -26.34 -18.88 2.65
C ASP A 39 -25.16 -17.92 2.43
N ASP A 40 -25.11 -17.29 1.24
CA ASP A 40 -24.09 -16.30 0.91
C ASP A 40 -24.25 -15.03 1.77
N CYS A 41 -25.48 -14.56 2.00
CA CYS A 41 -25.75 -13.42 2.87
C CYS A 41 -25.30 -13.70 4.30
N LEU A 42 -25.60 -14.86 4.87
CA LEU A 42 -25.17 -15.24 6.23
C LEU A 42 -23.64 -15.35 6.33
N LEU A 43 -22.98 -15.85 5.31
CA LEU A 43 -21.51 -15.90 5.25
C LEU A 43 -20.91 -14.50 5.26
N HIS A 44 -21.43 -13.59 4.43
CA HIS A 44 -20.96 -12.21 4.35
C HIS A 44 -21.25 -11.44 5.65
N LEU A 45 -22.46 -11.60 6.20
CA LEU A 45 -22.84 -10.99 7.46
C LEU A 45 -21.95 -11.47 8.61
N ARG A 46 -21.65 -12.77 8.68
CA ARG A 46 -20.70 -13.34 9.65
C ARG A 46 -19.31 -12.74 9.52
N SER A 47 -18.80 -12.65 8.28
CA SER A 47 -17.49 -12.07 8.00
C SER A 47 -17.43 -10.59 8.41
N ALA A 48 -18.47 -9.81 8.08
CA ALA A 48 -18.55 -8.40 8.44
C ALA A 48 -18.67 -8.20 9.96
N ALA A 49 -19.47 -9.00 10.64
CA ALA A 49 -19.60 -8.95 12.10
C ALA A 49 -18.28 -9.34 12.80
N GLN A 50 -17.60 -10.38 12.34
CA GLN A 50 -16.29 -10.76 12.86
C GLN A 50 -15.27 -9.64 12.68
N LYS A 51 -15.20 -9.04 11.48
CA LYS A 51 -14.32 -7.90 11.22
C LYS A 51 -14.61 -6.71 12.12
N THR A 52 -15.88 -6.45 12.42
CA THR A 52 -16.28 -5.37 13.35
C THR A 52 -15.78 -5.65 14.77
N VAL A 53 -15.93 -6.89 15.27
CA VAL A 53 -15.41 -7.30 16.57
C VAL A 53 -13.90 -7.21 16.63
N ASP A 54 -13.21 -7.69 15.59
CA ASP A 54 -11.75 -7.68 15.52
C ASP A 54 -11.20 -6.25 15.55
N LEU A 55 -11.81 -5.33 14.80
CA LEU A 55 -11.43 -3.91 14.80
C LEU A 55 -11.75 -3.24 16.14
N ALA A 56 -12.93 -3.49 16.70
CA ALA A 56 -13.34 -2.88 17.97
C ALA A 56 -12.46 -3.32 19.15
N THR A 57 -11.86 -4.50 19.08
CA THR A 57 -10.96 -5.05 20.12
C THR A 57 -9.48 -4.83 19.81
N SER A 58 -9.15 -4.44 18.59
CA SER A 58 -7.77 -4.24 18.18
C SER A 58 -7.17 -3.01 18.83
N PRO A 59 -5.91 -3.07 19.26
CA PRO A 59 -5.14 -1.88 19.60
C PRO A 59 -4.84 -1.08 18.35
N VAL A 60 -4.55 0.23 18.52
CA VAL A 60 -4.13 1.09 17.41
C VAL A 60 -2.81 0.55 16.84
N LYS A 61 -2.75 0.34 15.54
CA LYS A 61 -1.56 -0.14 14.86
C LYS A 61 -0.76 1.05 14.32
N ILE A 62 0.53 1.10 14.67
CA ILE A 62 1.48 2.13 14.20
C ILE A 62 2.50 1.44 13.31
N GLY A 63 2.47 1.73 12.02
CA GLY A 63 3.46 1.21 11.08
C GLY A 63 4.75 2.02 11.14
N VAL A 64 5.88 1.37 11.35
CA VAL A 64 7.20 2.00 11.34
C VAL A 64 7.87 1.70 10.01
N MET A 65 7.98 2.71 9.18
CA MET A 65 8.57 2.63 7.84
C MET A 65 9.83 3.48 7.78
N GLY A 66 10.79 3.07 7.00
CA GLY A 66 12.01 3.86 6.87
C GLY A 66 12.90 3.34 5.76
N GLU A 67 13.78 4.21 5.31
CA GLU A 67 14.82 3.84 4.36
C GLU A 67 15.72 2.75 4.94
N PHE A 68 16.31 1.97 4.04
CA PHE A 68 17.35 1.03 4.43
C PHE A 68 18.48 1.77 5.16
N SER A 69 18.96 1.20 6.25
CA SER A 69 19.98 1.83 7.11
C SER A 69 19.58 3.15 7.81
N SER A 70 18.29 3.50 7.87
CA SER A 70 17.85 4.66 8.67
C SER A 70 17.95 4.46 10.19
N GLY A 71 18.29 3.25 10.64
CA GLY A 71 18.37 2.90 12.07
C GLY A 71 17.04 2.46 12.68
N LYS A 72 16.07 2.03 11.88
CA LYS A 72 14.71 1.66 12.30
C LYS A 72 14.68 0.63 13.43
N THR A 73 15.37 -0.49 13.27
CA THR A 73 15.40 -1.56 14.29
C THR A 73 16.05 -1.10 15.60
N LEU A 74 17.14 -0.32 15.51
CA LEU A 74 17.76 0.29 16.68
C LEU A 74 16.83 1.31 17.34
N LEU A 75 16.07 2.09 16.57
CA LEU A 75 15.06 3.00 17.11
C LEU A 75 13.98 2.25 17.89
N LEU A 76 13.45 1.18 17.32
CA LEU A 76 12.44 0.36 17.98
C LEU A 76 12.98 -0.24 19.29
N GLY A 77 14.20 -0.81 19.26
CA GLY A 77 14.89 -1.28 20.46
C GLY A 77 15.08 -0.18 21.50
N SER A 78 15.41 1.03 21.06
CA SER A 78 15.58 2.19 21.95
C SER A 78 14.26 2.67 22.55
N LEU A 79 13.18 2.64 21.79
CA LEU A 79 11.85 3.00 22.27
C LEU A 79 11.38 2.07 23.39
N ILE A 80 11.65 0.77 23.27
CA ILE A 80 11.27 -0.23 24.27
C ILE A 80 12.31 -0.40 25.38
N GLY A 81 13.44 0.30 25.30
CA GLY A 81 14.52 0.22 26.28
C GLY A 81 15.29 -1.09 26.25
N TYR A 82 15.32 -1.80 25.13
CA TYR A 82 16.00 -3.08 24.97
C TYR A 82 16.57 -3.24 23.55
N ALA A 83 17.80 -2.79 23.36
CA ALA A 83 18.42 -2.74 22.03
C ALA A 83 18.58 -4.12 21.34
N ASP A 84 18.90 -5.16 22.12
CA ASP A 84 19.10 -6.54 21.62
C ASP A 84 17.78 -7.32 21.44
N ALA A 85 16.65 -6.69 21.72
CA ALA A 85 15.34 -7.36 21.71
C ALA A 85 14.94 -7.85 20.34
N LEU A 86 15.31 -7.09 19.33
CA LEU A 86 14.97 -7.36 17.96
C LEU A 86 16.21 -7.89 17.24
N PRO A 87 16.07 -8.81 16.31
CA PRO A 87 17.21 -9.29 15.52
C PRO A 87 17.77 -8.12 14.71
N VAL A 88 18.77 -7.44 15.29
CA VAL A 88 19.49 -6.33 14.65
C VAL A 88 20.67 -6.90 13.90
N SER A 89 20.73 -6.70 12.59
CA SER A 89 21.96 -6.84 11.83
C SER A 89 22.13 -5.67 10.87
N GLU A 90 23.38 -5.40 10.51
CA GLU A 90 23.73 -4.39 9.50
C GLU A 90 23.29 -4.82 8.09
N ASN A 91 23.04 -6.10 7.89
CA ASN A 91 22.48 -6.68 6.68
C ASN A 91 20.95 -6.68 6.73
N PRO A 92 20.24 -6.69 5.59
CA PRO A 92 18.78 -6.71 5.55
C PRO A 92 18.24 -8.01 6.16
N THR A 93 18.06 -8.01 7.48
CA THR A 93 17.70 -9.19 8.27
C THR A 93 16.22 -9.27 8.59
N THR A 94 15.49 -8.18 8.49
CA THR A 94 14.05 -8.15 8.70
C THR A 94 13.34 -8.34 7.37
N GLY A 95 13.27 -9.57 6.88
CA GLY A 95 12.45 -9.95 5.73
C GLY A 95 11.00 -10.27 6.10
N ASN A 96 10.59 -10.01 7.34
CA ASN A 96 9.22 -10.23 7.79
C ASN A 96 8.67 -8.99 8.48
N VAL A 97 7.36 -8.81 8.40
CA VAL A 97 6.66 -7.84 9.24
C VAL A 97 6.73 -8.31 10.69
N THR A 98 7.12 -7.42 11.59
CA THR A 98 7.17 -7.73 13.04
C THR A 98 6.22 -6.82 13.79
N ALA A 99 5.27 -7.40 14.52
CA ALA A 99 4.34 -6.69 15.39
C ALA A 99 4.82 -6.75 16.84
N ILE A 100 5.06 -5.59 17.42
CA ILE A 100 5.54 -5.43 18.80
C ILE A 100 4.36 -4.99 19.64
N HIS A 101 3.84 -5.91 20.44
CA HIS A 101 2.76 -5.68 21.39
C HIS A 101 3.33 -5.11 22.69
N ILE A 102 3.04 -3.86 22.97
CA ILE A 102 3.54 -3.17 24.14
C ILE A 102 2.61 -3.40 25.31
N ILE A 103 3.10 -4.04 26.36
CA ILE A 103 2.38 -4.36 27.59
C ILE A 103 2.98 -3.57 28.74
N PRO A 104 2.25 -2.55 29.26
CA PRO A 104 2.70 -1.82 30.43
C PRO A 104 2.81 -2.71 31.65
N GLN A 105 3.87 -2.55 32.42
CA GLN A 105 4.10 -3.30 33.67
C GLN A 105 4.33 -2.34 34.83
N ASP A 106 3.58 -2.54 35.93
CA ASP A 106 3.66 -1.67 37.11
C ASP A 106 4.85 -1.96 38.00
N ASP A 107 5.42 -3.18 37.93
CA ASP A 107 6.59 -3.57 38.68
C ASP A 107 7.88 -3.04 38.03
N PHE A 108 8.87 -2.70 38.89
CA PHE A 108 10.19 -2.21 38.47
C PHE A 108 11.06 -3.23 37.73
N ALA A 109 10.44 -4.10 36.98
CA ALA A 109 11.14 -5.12 36.22
C ALA A 109 11.74 -4.53 34.94
N THR A 110 12.90 -5.03 34.59
CA THR A 110 13.53 -4.77 33.29
C THR A 110 12.57 -5.14 32.14
N THR A 111 12.61 -4.41 31.02
CA THR A 111 11.91 -4.80 29.80
C THR A 111 12.10 -6.29 29.53
N GLN A 112 11.01 -7.02 29.41
CA GLN A 112 11.01 -8.45 29.17
C GLN A 112 10.32 -8.75 27.84
N LEU A 113 10.96 -9.56 27.03
CA LEU A 113 10.36 -10.13 25.85
C LEU A 113 9.71 -11.45 26.24
N SER A 114 8.48 -11.62 25.85
CA SER A 114 7.73 -12.85 26.03
C SER A 114 6.95 -13.17 24.77
N ASN A 115 6.58 -14.43 24.60
CA ASN A 115 5.65 -14.90 23.57
C ASN A 115 6.00 -14.40 22.14
N PHE A 116 7.00 -15.04 21.56
CA PHE A 116 7.23 -14.88 20.12
C PHE A 116 6.26 -15.82 19.40
N THR A 117 5.34 -15.23 18.64
CA THR A 117 4.38 -15.99 17.83
C THR A 117 4.66 -15.77 16.36
N VAL A 118 4.84 -16.85 15.63
CA VAL A 118 5.02 -16.81 14.16
C VAL A 118 3.69 -17.15 13.51
N GLU A 119 3.18 -16.24 12.72
CA GLU A 119 1.96 -16.41 11.93
C GLU A 119 2.34 -16.74 10.48
N TYR A 120 1.76 -17.79 9.93
CA TYR A 120 1.95 -18.21 8.55
C TYR A 120 0.84 -17.68 7.65
N LEU A 121 1.17 -17.39 6.39
CA LEU A 121 0.19 -17.03 5.36
C LEU A 121 -0.89 -18.12 5.26
N SER A 122 -2.14 -17.71 5.11
CA SER A 122 -3.21 -18.61 4.70
C SER A 122 -2.98 -19.13 3.28
N HIS A 123 -3.66 -20.18 2.86
CA HIS A 123 -3.57 -20.66 1.47
C HIS A 123 -3.93 -19.57 0.47
N GLU A 124 -4.97 -18.80 0.74
CA GLU A 124 -5.37 -17.64 -0.08
C GLU A 124 -4.26 -16.57 -0.09
N GLY A 125 -3.72 -16.22 1.07
CA GLY A 125 -2.61 -15.27 1.18
C GLY A 125 -1.35 -15.71 0.43
N VAL A 126 -1.07 -17.03 0.36
CA VAL A 126 0.01 -17.57 -0.48
C VAL A 126 -0.28 -17.36 -1.96
N HIS A 127 -1.52 -17.60 -2.40
CA HIS A 127 -1.89 -17.40 -3.80
C HIS A 127 -1.85 -15.91 -4.20
N GLU A 128 -2.29 -15.02 -3.32
CA GLU A 128 -2.18 -13.57 -3.53
C GLU A 128 -0.72 -13.11 -3.62
N CYS A 129 0.12 -13.56 -2.68
CA CYS A 129 1.55 -13.26 -2.69
C CYS A 129 2.24 -13.78 -3.95
N LEU A 130 1.93 -15.01 -4.35
CA LEU A 130 2.47 -15.60 -5.58
C LEU A 130 2.05 -14.81 -6.82
N ARG A 131 0.78 -14.40 -6.90
CA ARG A 131 0.27 -13.56 -7.99
C ARG A 131 1.01 -12.24 -8.08
N PHE A 132 1.23 -11.59 -6.94
CA PHE A 132 2.00 -10.35 -6.86
C PHE A 132 3.46 -10.56 -7.31
N MET A 133 4.15 -11.60 -6.81
CA MET A 133 5.52 -11.92 -7.19
C MET A 133 5.66 -12.23 -8.69
N LEU A 134 4.69 -12.93 -9.26
CA LEU A 134 4.65 -13.22 -10.71
C LEU A 134 4.42 -11.94 -11.53
N GLY A 135 3.60 -11.02 -11.06
CA GLY A 135 3.43 -9.70 -11.66
C GLY A 135 4.75 -8.91 -11.69
N GLU A 136 5.49 -8.90 -10.59
CA GLU A 136 6.82 -8.27 -10.52
C GLU A 136 7.85 -8.99 -11.40
N ALA A 137 7.80 -10.32 -11.46
CA ALA A 137 8.65 -11.10 -12.34
C ALA A 137 8.38 -10.78 -13.82
N HIS A 138 7.11 -10.62 -14.19
CA HIS A 138 6.73 -10.20 -15.54
C HIS A 138 7.30 -8.82 -15.91
N LYS A 139 7.19 -7.83 -15.02
CA LYS A 139 7.77 -6.50 -15.24
C LYS A 139 9.28 -6.55 -15.43
N ARG A 140 10.00 -7.28 -14.57
CA ARG A 140 11.47 -7.38 -14.62
C ARG A 140 11.97 -8.20 -15.80
N THR A 141 11.26 -9.25 -16.22
CA THR A 141 11.61 -10.02 -17.45
C THR A 141 11.41 -9.19 -18.69
N THR A 142 10.33 -8.42 -18.77
CA THR A 142 10.09 -7.48 -19.88
C THR A 142 11.20 -6.43 -19.95
N ALA A 143 11.57 -5.84 -18.81
CA ALA A 143 12.68 -4.87 -18.74
C ALA A 143 14.03 -5.49 -19.12
N ALA A 144 14.22 -6.80 -18.87
CA ALA A 144 15.42 -7.55 -19.25
C ALA A 144 15.41 -8.02 -20.73
N GLY A 145 14.35 -7.72 -21.49
CA GLY A 145 14.21 -8.15 -22.89
C GLY A 145 13.93 -9.65 -23.07
N LEU A 146 13.47 -10.32 -22.01
CA LEU A 146 13.12 -11.73 -22.06
C LEU A 146 11.64 -11.90 -22.48
N PRO A 147 11.29 -13.07 -23.07
CA PRO A 147 9.90 -13.34 -23.41
C PRO A 147 9.01 -13.29 -22.16
N PRO A 148 7.79 -12.73 -22.29
CA PRO A 148 6.86 -12.63 -21.18
C PRO A 148 6.49 -14.00 -20.63
N ILE A 149 6.13 -14.04 -19.35
CA ILE A 149 5.67 -15.27 -18.68
C ILE A 149 4.44 -15.81 -19.43
N PRO A 150 4.48 -17.05 -19.95
CA PRO A 150 3.32 -17.62 -20.61
C PRO A 150 2.27 -18.01 -19.57
N VAL A 151 1.30 -17.12 -19.32
CA VAL A 151 0.24 -17.31 -18.31
C VAL A 151 -0.48 -18.64 -18.49
N SER A 152 -0.67 -19.11 -19.72
CA SER A 152 -1.29 -20.41 -20.05
C SER A 152 -0.51 -21.65 -19.56
N LYS A 153 0.78 -21.53 -19.23
CA LYS A 153 1.65 -22.61 -18.74
C LYS A 153 1.85 -22.59 -17.22
N LEU A 154 1.34 -21.60 -16.52
CA LEU A 154 1.58 -21.41 -15.08
C LEU A 154 0.56 -22.12 -14.17
N ASN A 155 0.02 -23.24 -14.62
CA ASN A 155 -1.01 -23.99 -13.89
C ASN A 155 -0.45 -24.82 -12.72
N SER A 156 0.87 -24.98 -12.62
CA SER A 156 1.49 -25.72 -11.52
C SER A 156 2.76 -25.04 -11.02
N GLY A 157 3.06 -25.20 -9.73
CA GLY A 157 4.30 -24.70 -9.14
C GLY A 157 5.57 -25.27 -9.81
N LYS A 158 5.49 -26.44 -10.47
CA LYS A 158 6.59 -27.03 -11.24
C LYS A 158 6.86 -26.24 -12.52
N ASP A 159 5.79 -25.82 -13.20
CA ASP A 159 5.92 -25.05 -14.44
C ASP A 159 6.52 -23.67 -14.17
N ILE A 160 6.14 -23.05 -13.05
CA ILE A 160 6.70 -21.77 -12.62
C ILE A 160 8.20 -21.93 -12.30
N ILE A 161 8.60 -22.99 -11.59
CA ILE A 161 10.01 -23.23 -11.27
C ILE A 161 10.82 -23.48 -12.55
N GLY A 162 10.28 -24.25 -13.50
CA GLY A 162 10.92 -24.49 -14.80
C GLY A 162 11.10 -23.19 -15.59
N TRP A 163 10.10 -22.31 -15.60
CA TRP A 163 10.22 -21.01 -16.20
C TRP A 163 11.28 -20.13 -15.48
N CYS A 164 11.34 -20.19 -14.15
CA CYS A 164 12.37 -19.46 -13.38
C CYS A 164 13.79 -19.92 -13.77
N GLU A 165 13.98 -21.22 -14.03
CA GLU A 165 15.25 -21.79 -14.47
C GLU A 165 15.66 -21.27 -15.85
N GLU A 166 14.73 -21.28 -16.81
CA GLU A 166 14.96 -20.74 -18.16
C GLU A 166 15.32 -19.25 -18.10
N ALA A 167 14.58 -18.45 -17.32
CA ALA A 167 14.83 -17.03 -17.17
C ALA A 167 16.16 -16.74 -16.45
N TRP A 168 16.52 -17.54 -15.44
CA TRP A 168 17.80 -17.46 -14.74
C TRP A 168 18.98 -17.68 -15.66
N ASN A 169 18.91 -18.73 -16.49
CA ASN A 169 19.97 -19.10 -17.41
C ASN A 169 20.08 -18.13 -18.60
N SER A 170 18.98 -17.45 -18.94
CA SER A 170 18.90 -16.53 -20.08
C SER A 170 19.31 -15.09 -19.75
N SER A 171 19.43 -14.72 -18.47
CA SER A 171 19.73 -13.36 -18.05
C SER A 171 20.73 -13.25 -16.92
N ASN A 172 21.63 -12.26 -17.04
CA ASN A 172 22.55 -11.88 -15.96
C ASN A 172 22.04 -10.65 -15.16
N ASN A 173 20.79 -10.22 -15.37
CA ASN A 173 20.20 -9.11 -14.63
C ASN A 173 20.07 -9.50 -13.15
N LEU A 174 20.73 -8.72 -12.28
CA LEU A 174 20.79 -9.00 -10.84
C LEU A 174 19.42 -8.91 -10.18
N GLU A 175 18.67 -7.87 -10.49
CA GLU A 175 17.34 -7.65 -9.88
C GLU A 175 16.37 -8.78 -10.23
N LEU A 176 16.43 -9.26 -11.49
CA LEU A 176 15.66 -10.40 -11.92
C LEU A 176 16.09 -11.69 -11.19
N ARG A 177 17.40 -11.94 -11.07
CA ARG A 177 17.92 -13.13 -10.38
C ARG A 177 17.55 -13.16 -8.90
N TYR A 178 17.58 -12.03 -8.19
CA TYR A 178 17.09 -11.95 -6.82
C TYR A 178 15.62 -12.34 -6.71
N LEU A 179 14.78 -11.83 -7.59
CA LEU A 179 13.36 -12.15 -7.60
C LEU A 179 13.08 -13.60 -7.97
N LEU A 180 13.76 -14.15 -8.98
CA LEU A 180 13.61 -15.56 -9.38
C LEU A 180 14.03 -16.50 -8.25
N ARG A 181 15.12 -16.18 -7.54
CA ARG A 181 15.54 -16.93 -6.35
C ARG A 181 14.45 -16.91 -5.29
N GLU A 182 13.93 -15.75 -4.97
CA GLU A 182 12.87 -15.59 -3.97
C GLU A 182 11.63 -16.39 -4.34
N LEU A 183 11.20 -16.31 -5.59
CA LEU A 183 10.05 -17.04 -6.12
C LEU A 183 10.23 -18.56 -6.03
N VAL A 184 11.41 -19.07 -6.38
CA VAL A 184 11.73 -20.50 -6.28
C VAL A 184 11.73 -20.97 -4.83
N LEU A 185 12.32 -20.19 -3.91
CA LEU A 185 12.34 -20.54 -2.49
C LEU A 185 10.93 -20.52 -1.89
N PHE A 186 10.11 -19.54 -2.28
CA PHE A 186 8.72 -19.45 -1.87
C PHE A 186 7.90 -20.65 -2.32
N LEU A 187 7.99 -21.01 -3.59
CA LEU A 187 7.27 -22.17 -4.14
C LEU A 187 7.73 -23.50 -3.53
N ARG A 188 9.04 -23.68 -3.34
CA ARG A 188 9.58 -24.90 -2.70
C ARG A 188 9.12 -25.01 -1.23
N ALA A 189 9.14 -23.89 -0.50
CA ALA A 189 8.62 -23.86 0.86
C ALA A 189 7.11 -24.19 0.90
N TYR A 190 6.32 -23.64 -0.02
CA TYR A 190 4.89 -23.95 -0.11
C TYR A 190 4.61 -25.41 -0.45
N GLN A 191 5.34 -25.99 -1.40
CA GLN A 191 5.22 -27.41 -1.75
C GLN A 191 5.60 -28.34 -0.59
N ALA A 192 6.59 -27.94 0.23
CA ALA A 192 7.06 -28.77 1.34
C ALA A 192 6.20 -28.62 2.60
N TYR A 193 5.71 -27.42 2.89
CA TYR A 193 5.13 -27.07 4.19
C TYR A 193 3.72 -26.48 4.11
N GLY A 194 3.28 -26.01 2.92
CA GLY A 194 2.03 -25.26 2.80
C GLY A 194 0.80 -25.98 3.33
N GLU A 195 0.67 -27.28 2.99
CA GLU A 195 -0.48 -28.09 3.43
C GLU A 195 -0.63 -28.17 4.96
N VAL A 196 0.48 -28.06 5.70
CA VAL A 196 0.54 -28.32 7.13
C VAL A 196 0.68 -27.04 7.96
N MET A 197 1.32 -26.01 7.40
CA MET A 197 1.68 -24.80 8.14
C MET A 197 0.89 -23.57 7.77
N CYS A 198 0.30 -23.52 6.57
CA CYS A 198 -0.47 -22.34 6.16
C CYS A 198 -1.66 -22.07 7.09
N GLY A 199 -1.82 -20.80 7.49
CA GLY A 199 -2.82 -20.35 8.45
C GLY A 199 -2.50 -20.72 9.90
N GLY A 200 -1.37 -21.38 10.16
CA GLY A 200 -0.95 -21.78 11.51
C GLY A 200 -0.27 -20.67 12.29
N HIS A 201 -0.40 -20.73 13.63
CA HIS A 201 0.25 -19.85 14.58
C HIS A 201 1.11 -20.71 15.52
N TYR A 202 2.38 -20.38 15.65
CA TYR A 202 3.34 -21.16 16.43
C TYR A 202 4.09 -20.28 17.41
N GLN A 203 4.13 -20.69 18.66
CA GLN A 203 4.96 -20.05 19.67
C GLN A 203 6.39 -20.59 19.59
N ILE A 204 7.36 -19.68 19.66
CA ILE A 204 8.79 -19.98 19.66
C ILE A 204 9.46 -19.25 20.83
N ASP A 205 10.61 -19.74 21.24
CA ASP A 205 11.46 -19.03 22.23
C ASP A 205 12.35 -17.97 21.57
N ALA A 206 12.88 -17.05 22.35
CA ALA A 206 13.70 -15.95 21.88
C ALA A 206 14.99 -16.39 21.15
N ILE A 207 15.56 -17.53 21.51
CA ILE A 207 16.76 -18.08 20.88
C ILE A 207 16.39 -18.57 19.47
N THR A 208 15.35 -19.39 19.37
CA THR A 208 14.82 -19.88 18.10
C THR A 208 14.41 -18.72 17.18
N ALA A 209 13.79 -17.66 17.74
CA ALA A 209 13.45 -16.46 16.98
C ALA A 209 14.70 -15.76 16.41
N ARG A 210 15.71 -15.55 17.26
CA ARG A 210 16.97 -14.89 16.86
C ARG A 210 17.68 -15.67 15.75
N GLU A 211 17.83 -16.97 15.90
CA GLU A 211 18.55 -17.82 14.96
C GLU A 211 17.76 -18.18 13.71
N GLY A 212 16.46 -18.39 13.86
CA GLY A 212 15.59 -18.90 12.80
C GLY A 212 15.01 -17.84 11.88
N LEU A 213 14.89 -16.59 12.35
CA LEU A 213 14.38 -15.46 11.56
C LEU A 213 15.50 -14.66 10.87
N GLN A 214 16.76 -15.02 11.08
CA GLN A 214 17.87 -14.45 10.32
C GLN A 214 17.95 -15.09 8.94
N LEU A 215 17.97 -14.28 7.90
CA LEU A 215 18.30 -14.75 6.55
C LEU A 215 19.75 -15.25 6.56
N VAL A 216 19.93 -16.52 6.33
CA VAL A 216 21.27 -17.10 6.17
C VAL A 216 21.87 -16.49 4.90
N GLU A 217 22.89 -15.67 5.05
CA GLU A 217 23.65 -15.15 3.90
C GLU A 217 24.22 -16.33 3.13
N GLN A 218 23.91 -16.37 1.84
CA GLN A 218 24.62 -17.32 0.98
C GLN A 218 26.02 -16.74 0.70
N PRO A 219 27.06 -17.51 0.96
CA PRO A 219 28.45 -17.02 0.83
C PRO A 219 28.86 -16.69 -0.62
N MET A 220 28.01 -17.04 -1.60
CA MET A 220 28.25 -16.75 -3.00
C MET A 220 27.46 -15.54 -3.48
N ALA A 221 28.14 -14.63 -4.19
CA ALA A 221 27.46 -13.55 -4.91
C ALA A 221 26.44 -14.14 -5.90
N ILE A 222 25.23 -13.59 -5.96
CA ILE A 222 24.14 -14.10 -6.81
C ILE A 222 24.54 -14.19 -8.29
N GLN A 223 25.54 -13.42 -8.71
CA GLN A 223 26.10 -13.45 -10.07
C GLN A 223 26.79 -14.77 -10.40
N SER A 224 27.46 -15.37 -9.44
CA SER A 224 28.20 -16.63 -9.58
C SER A 224 27.39 -17.86 -9.18
N LEU A 225 26.18 -17.65 -8.62
CA LEU A 225 25.29 -18.72 -8.20
C LEU A 225 24.62 -19.35 -9.42
N LYS A 226 24.65 -20.66 -9.52
CA LYS A 226 23.88 -21.41 -10.53
C LYS A 226 22.49 -21.72 -9.98
N PHE A 227 21.53 -21.95 -10.87
CA PHE A 227 20.16 -22.28 -10.47
C PHE A 227 20.12 -23.59 -9.65
N GLU A 228 20.98 -24.55 -9.98
CA GLU A 228 21.11 -25.84 -9.29
C GLU A 228 21.62 -25.69 -7.84
N ASP A 229 22.38 -24.63 -7.55
CA ASP A 229 22.93 -24.34 -6.22
C ASP A 229 21.86 -23.74 -5.27
N LEU A 230 20.67 -23.40 -5.79
CA LEU A 230 19.56 -22.97 -4.96
C LEU A 230 19.10 -24.11 -4.04
N PRO A 231 18.74 -23.83 -2.77
CA PRO A 231 18.38 -24.87 -1.82
C PRO A 231 17.40 -25.89 -2.41
N PRO A 232 17.64 -27.20 -2.20
CA PRO A 232 16.77 -28.25 -2.70
C PRO A 232 15.38 -28.18 -2.08
N ALA A 233 14.42 -28.89 -2.67
CA ALA A 233 13.12 -29.07 -2.06
C ALA A 233 13.28 -29.74 -0.69
N HIS A 234 12.71 -29.13 0.35
CA HIS A 234 12.74 -29.66 1.70
C HIS A 234 11.86 -30.92 1.82
N ILE A 235 12.12 -31.72 2.83
CA ILE A 235 11.32 -32.91 3.12
C ILE A 235 9.92 -32.43 3.53
N ARG A 236 8.88 -32.99 2.91
CA ARG A 236 7.48 -32.68 3.21
C ARG A 236 7.15 -33.12 4.64
N LEU A 237 6.48 -32.25 5.39
CA LEU A 237 6.02 -32.57 6.73
C LEU A 237 4.71 -33.37 6.66
N PRO A 238 4.60 -34.48 7.41
CA PRO A 238 3.37 -35.27 7.41
C PRO A 238 2.25 -34.68 8.29
N SER A 239 2.60 -33.84 9.25
CA SER A 239 1.65 -33.23 10.21
C SER A 239 2.22 -31.92 10.76
N PRO A 240 1.35 -31.01 11.32
CA PRO A 240 1.79 -29.79 11.97
C PRO A 240 2.77 -30.08 13.11
N PRO A 241 3.90 -29.38 13.19
CA PRO A 241 4.86 -29.59 14.27
C PRO A 241 4.33 -28.99 15.57
N GLN A 242 4.53 -29.68 16.68
CA GLN A 242 4.18 -29.15 18.01
C GLN A 242 5.10 -28.01 18.45
N ARG A 243 6.33 -27.99 17.95
CA ARG A 243 7.32 -26.92 18.15
C ARG A 243 8.04 -26.64 16.84
N LEU A 244 8.42 -25.38 16.63
CA LEU A 244 9.20 -24.96 15.47
C LEU A 244 10.69 -24.93 15.84
N PRO A 245 11.49 -25.95 15.45
CA PRO A 245 12.94 -25.88 15.60
C PRO A 245 13.52 -24.86 14.61
N THR A 246 14.64 -24.24 14.96
CA THR A 246 15.34 -23.21 14.18
C THR A 246 15.46 -23.53 12.69
N LYS A 247 15.87 -24.76 12.37
CA LYS A 247 16.04 -25.21 10.97
C LYS A 247 14.72 -25.25 10.18
N LEU A 248 13.63 -25.67 10.83
CA LEU A 248 12.32 -25.66 10.20
C LEU A 248 11.82 -24.24 9.97
N LEU A 249 12.01 -23.36 10.97
CA LEU A 249 11.69 -21.95 10.87
C LEU A 249 12.43 -21.27 9.71
N GLN A 250 13.74 -21.51 9.57
CA GLN A 250 14.55 -21.03 8.45
C GLN A 250 14.04 -21.54 7.09
N ASN A 251 13.70 -22.81 7.00
CA ASN A 251 13.23 -23.42 5.77
C ASN A 251 11.83 -22.95 5.35
N SER A 252 10.96 -22.70 6.32
CA SER A 252 9.58 -22.22 6.11
C SER A 252 9.46 -20.69 6.12
N PHE A 253 10.58 -19.99 6.28
CA PHE A 253 10.65 -18.52 6.34
C PHE A 253 9.86 -17.81 5.21
N PRO A 254 9.91 -18.26 3.93
CA PRO A 254 9.16 -17.62 2.87
C PRO A 254 7.64 -17.58 3.10
N LEU A 255 7.09 -18.49 3.89
CA LEU A 255 5.66 -18.59 4.17
C LEU A 255 5.21 -17.81 5.42
N ILE A 256 6.14 -17.21 6.16
CA ILE A 256 5.81 -16.42 7.34
C ILE A 256 5.14 -15.12 6.91
N ARG A 257 3.97 -14.87 7.46
CA ARG A 257 3.26 -13.60 7.28
C ARG A 257 3.80 -12.53 8.21
N ARG A 258 3.81 -12.84 9.52
CA ARG A 258 4.16 -11.88 10.56
C ARG A 258 4.76 -12.59 11.77
N VAL A 259 5.55 -11.85 12.50
CA VAL A 259 6.06 -12.27 13.80
C VAL A 259 5.52 -11.31 14.86
N ASP A 260 4.78 -11.84 15.83
CA ASP A 260 4.24 -11.08 16.94
C ASP A 260 5.13 -11.27 18.17
N ILE A 261 5.49 -10.18 18.83
CA ILE A 261 6.36 -10.16 20.01
C ILE A 261 5.65 -9.40 21.13
N ASP A 262 5.45 -10.03 22.26
CA ASP A 262 4.97 -9.38 23.46
C ASP A 262 6.15 -8.76 24.24
N VAL A 263 6.09 -7.47 24.44
CA VAL A 263 7.12 -6.69 25.15
C VAL A 263 6.51 -6.06 26.39
N LYS A 264 6.93 -6.53 27.57
CA LYS A 264 6.58 -5.93 28.84
C LYS A 264 7.54 -4.79 29.16
N ILE A 265 7.03 -3.57 29.24
CA ILE A 265 7.83 -2.35 29.42
C ILE A 265 7.53 -1.74 30.78
N SER A 266 8.60 -1.36 31.51
CA SER A 266 8.49 -0.58 32.75
C SER A 266 8.00 0.84 32.44
N ARG A 267 7.18 1.40 33.36
CA ARG A 267 6.72 2.79 33.29
C ARG A 267 7.85 3.81 33.34
N GLU A 268 9.01 3.46 33.92
CA GLU A 268 10.19 4.32 33.91
C GLU A 268 10.74 4.55 32.49
N ILE A 269 10.59 3.55 31.60
CA ILE A 269 11.06 3.65 30.21
C ILE A 269 10.02 4.38 29.35
N TRP A 270 8.76 4.00 29.54
CA TRP A 270 7.65 4.59 28.79
C TRP A 270 6.38 4.57 29.64
N ASP A 271 5.96 5.73 30.10
CA ASP A 271 4.73 5.85 30.89
C ASP A 271 3.49 5.84 29.98
N PHE A 272 2.70 4.79 30.10
CA PHE A 272 1.44 4.60 29.37
C PHE A 272 0.20 4.97 30.21
N ALA A 273 0.34 5.66 31.34
CA ALA A 273 -0.78 6.00 32.18
C ALA A 273 -1.86 6.76 31.40
N GLY A 274 -3.02 6.12 31.22
CA GLY A 274 -4.15 6.68 30.48
C GLY A 274 -4.00 6.66 28.95
N ALA A 275 -2.94 6.09 28.40
CA ALA A 275 -2.77 5.96 26.95
C ALA A 275 -3.60 4.81 26.38
N ALA A 276 -4.08 4.99 25.15
CA ALA A 276 -4.70 3.92 24.40
C ALA A 276 -3.68 2.81 24.07
N LYS A 277 -4.12 1.56 24.09
CA LYS A 277 -3.26 0.43 23.68
C LYS A 277 -2.89 0.56 22.20
N PHE A 278 -1.62 0.31 21.88
CA PHE A 278 -1.14 0.30 20.50
C PHE A 278 -0.09 -0.78 20.27
N ILE A 279 0.12 -1.10 19.01
CA ILE A 279 1.12 -2.05 18.52
C ILE A 279 2.04 -1.30 17.57
N LEU A 280 3.35 -1.50 17.69
CA LEU A 280 4.32 -1.05 16.71
C LEU A 280 4.54 -2.15 15.67
N ILE A 281 4.33 -1.84 14.40
CA ILE A 281 4.56 -2.77 13.30
C ILE A 281 5.83 -2.35 12.57
N ASP A 282 6.88 -3.16 12.68
CA ASP A 282 8.11 -2.98 11.94
C ASP A 282 7.99 -3.57 10.55
N PHE A 283 8.05 -2.70 9.55
CA PHE A 283 8.06 -3.13 8.15
C PHE A 283 9.47 -3.43 7.68
N PRO A 284 9.68 -4.45 6.84
CA PRO A 284 10.94 -4.66 6.15
C PRO A 284 11.41 -3.35 5.48
N GLY A 285 12.72 -3.12 5.45
CA GLY A 285 13.28 -1.90 4.86
C GLY A 285 12.92 -1.76 3.38
N LEU A 286 11.94 -0.93 3.07
CA LEU A 286 11.50 -0.65 1.71
C LEU A 286 12.59 0.12 0.94
N GLY A 287 12.90 -0.33 -0.28
CA GLY A 287 13.86 0.35 -1.14
C GLY A 287 15.31 -0.15 -1.02
N ALA A 288 15.59 -1.20 -0.27
CA ALA A 288 16.84 -1.93 -0.46
C ALA A 288 16.86 -2.51 -1.89
N ALA A 289 18.00 -2.44 -2.57
CA ALA A 289 18.17 -3.02 -3.92
C ALA A 289 17.78 -4.51 -3.99
N ASN A 290 17.69 -5.15 -2.83
CA ASN A 290 17.39 -6.57 -2.63
C ASN A 290 16.10 -6.80 -1.83
N SER A 291 15.25 -5.77 -1.58
CA SER A 291 13.96 -6.01 -0.93
C SER A 291 13.10 -6.87 -1.85
N GLY A 292 12.72 -8.04 -1.36
CA GLY A 292 12.00 -9.03 -2.13
C GLY A 292 10.59 -8.57 -2.50
N ALA A 293 10.06 -9.11 -3.56
CA ALA A 293 8.67 -8.86 -3.96
C ALA A 293 7.69 -9.35 -2.88
N ARG A 294 8.01 -10.47 -2.21
CA ARG A 294 7.26 -10.97 -1.06
C ARG A 294 7.20 -9.95 0.08
N ASP A 295 8.34 -9.39 0.45
CA ASP A 295 8.42 -8.43 1.56
C ASP A 295 7.64 -7.16 1.25
N THR A 296 7.65 -6.73 -0.01
CA THR A 296 6.83 -5.64 -0.50
C THR A 296 5.34 -5.98 -0.39
N PHE A 297 4.92 -7.16 -0.82
CA PHE A 297 3.53 -7.62 -0.71
C PHE A 297 3.06 -7.64 0.74
N LEU A 298 3.85 -8.24 1.65
CA LEU A 298 3.51 -8.30 3.08
C LEU A 298 3.41 -6.91 3.70
N SER A 299 4.34 -6.03 3.35
CA SER A 299 4.32 -4.64 3.81
C SER A 299 3.08 -3.88 3.33
N LEU A 300 2.71 -4.02 2.06
CA LEU A 300 1.53 -3.38 1.50
C LEU A 300 0.23 -3.87 2.16
N ARG A 301 0.13 -5.17 2.40
CA ARG A 301 -1.03 -5.78 3.06
C ARG A 301 -1.21 -5.26 4.49
N GLU A 302 -0.16 -5.29 5.29
CA GLU A 302 -0.21 -4.81 6.68
C GLU A 302 -0.34 -3.27 6.74
N LEU A 303 0.20 -2.54 5.75
CA LEU A 303 0.08 -1.08 5.65
C LEU A 303 -1.38 -0.62 5.49
N ALA A 304 -2.21 -1.42 4.84
CA ALA A 304 -3.64 -1.13 4.72
C ALA A 304 -4.37 -1.15 6.09
N GLU A 305 -3.81 -1.86 7.07
CA GLU A 305 -4.42 -2.04 8.39
C GLU A 305 -3.91 -1.06 9.47
N VAL A 306 -2.85 -0.28 9.22
CA VAL A 306 -2.30 0.62 10.25
C VAL A 306 -3.06 1.95 10.30
N GLN A 307 -3.27 2.48 11.49
CA GLN A 307 -3.97 3.76 11.72
C GLN A 307 -3.01 4.95 11.77
N THR A 308 -1.72 4.71 12.00
CA THR A 308 -0.69 5.74 12.10
C THR A 308 0.59 5.23 11.47
N ILE A 309 1.36 6.09 10.84
CA ILE A 309 2.61 5.72 10.21
C ILE A 309 3.74 6.62 10.71
N LEU A 310 4.77 6.00 11.26
CA LEU A 310 6.03 6.67 11.58
C LEU A 310 7.01 6.45 10.42
N VAL A 311 7.28 7.51 9.68
CA VAL A 311 8.28 7.50 8.60
C VAL A 311 9.63 7.92 9.17
N LEU A 312 10.63 7.04 9.04
CA LEU A 312 11.99 7.32 9.49
C LEU A 312 12.87 7.67 8.30
N LEU A 313 13.26 8.93 8.23
CA LEU A 313 14.18 9.47 7.24
C LEU A 313 15.63 9.26 7.69
N ASN A 314 16.57 9.18 6.75
CA ASN A 314 17.98 9.01 7.05
C ASN A 314 18.72 10.35 7.06
N GLY A 315 18.99 10.91 8.22
CA GLY A 315 19.74 12.16 8.40
C GLY A 315 21.18 12.14 7.84
N LYS A 316 21.78 10.95 7.69
CA LYS A 316 23.09 10.79 7.06
C LYS A 316 23.08 11.07 5.55
N SER A 317 21.92 10.87 4.90
CA SER A 317 21.75 11.02 3.44
C SER A 317 20.49 11.81 3.14
N PRO A 318 20.42 13.11 3.52
CA PRO A 318 19.24 13.92 3.32
C PRO A 318 18.94 14.10 1.82
N GLY A 319 17.67 14.13 1.48
CA GLY A 319 17.20 14.33 0.10
C GLY A 319 17.22 13.09 -0.79
N SER A 320 17.25 11.88 -0.22
CA SER A 320 17.17 10.65 -1.01
C SER A 320 15.77 10.49 -1.65
N ASP A 321 15.71 10.05 -2.92
CA ASP A 321 14.44 9.79 -3.64
C ASP A 321 13.64 8.60 -3.08
N ARG A 322 14.22 7.86 -2.14
CA ARG A 322 13.61 6.65 -1.54
C ARG A 322 12.40 6.97 -0.67
N ALA A 323 12.45 8.11 0.01
CA ALA A 323 11.34 8.59 0.82
C ALA A 323 10.08 8.83 -0.01
N ASN A 324 10.22 9.37 -1.22
CA ASN A 324 9.12 9.60 -2.15
C ASN A 324 8.47 8.30 -2.63
N LYS A 325 9.26 7.22 -2.79
CA LYS A 325 8.71 5.89 -3.13
C LYS A 325 7.82 5.34 -2.02
N ILE A 326 8.25 5.48 -0.76
CA ILE A 326 7.45 5.06 0.40
C ILE A 326 6.13 5.81 0.40
N PHE A 327 6.15 7.13 0.21
CA PHE A 327 4.95 7.96 0.18
C PHE A 327 4.01 7.57 -0.97
N THR A 328 4.55 7.32 -2.16
CA THR A 328 3.78 6.87 -3.32
C THR A 328 3.11 5.51 -3.07
N MET A 329 3.82 4.56 -2.47
CA MET A 329 3.25 3.26 -2.11
C MET A 329 2.11 3.40 -1.10
N MET A 330 2.24 4.30 -0.13
CA MET A 330 1.20 4.58 0.85
C MET A 330 -0.05 5.19 0.20
N GLN A 331 0.13 6.13 -0.73
CA GLN A 331 -0.98 6.74 -1.47
C GLN A 331 -1.74 5.72 -2.31
N GLN A 332 -1.03 4.78 -2.94
CA GLN A 332 -1.65 3.71 -3.74
C GLN A 332 -2.53 2.78 -2.88
N GLN A 333 -2.18 2.56 -1.62
CA GLN A 333 -2.95 1.69 -0.72
C GLN A 333 -4.16 2.40 -0.08
N ARG A 334 -4.18 3.72 -0.10
CA ARG A 334 -5.23 4.54 0.55
C ARG A 334 -5.68 5.68 -0.35
N PRO A 335 -6.30 5.37 -1.48
CA PRO A 335 -6.79 6.38 -2.39
C PRO A 335 -7.83 7.28 -1.69
N GLY A 336 -7.69 8.60 -1.85
CA GLY A 336 -8.63 9.57 -1.32
C GLY A 336 -8.46 9.95 0.17
N GLN A 337 -7.46 9.41 0.89
CA GLN A 337 -7.13 9.84 2.25
C GLN A 337 -5.98 10.86 2.25
N ASP A 338 -6.10 11.90 3.07
CA ASP A 338 -4.96 12.79 3.34
C ASP A 338 -3.98 12.10 4.28
N LEU A 339 -2.95 11.51 3.69
CA LEU A 339 -1.92 10.78 4.44
C LEU A 339 -1.12 11.67 5.38
N LYS A 340 -1.05 12.98 5.12
CA LYS A 340 -0.27 13.92 5.94
C LYS A 340 -0.77 14.00 7.38
N ASP A 341 -2.04 13.72 7.60
CA ASP A 341 -2.61 13.67 8.93
C ASP A 341 -2.31 12.37 9.68
N LEU A 342 -1.93 11.30 8.98
CA LEU A 342 -1.62 9.99 9.57
C LEU A 342 -0.12 9.80 9.84
N ILE A 343 0.73 10.71 9.34
CA ILE A 343 2.18 10.54 9.34
C ILE A 343 2.82 11.29 10.49
N LEU A 344 3.68 10.55 11.22
CA LEU A 344 4.72 11.07 12.10
C LEU A 344 6.06 10.94 11.38
N VAL A 345 6.94 11.90 11.53
CA VAL A 345 8.26 11.88 10.88
C VAL A 345 9.36 11.85 11.91
N GLY A 346 10.20 10.82 11.84
CA GLY A 346 11.45 10.76 12.57
C GLY A 346 12.64 11.01 11.63
N VAL A 347 13.55 11.90 11.95
CA VAL A 347 14.81 12.04 11.24
C VAL A 347 15.87 11.24 12.01
N GLY A 348 16.03 9.98 11.65
CA GLY A 348 17.00 9.08 12.27
C GLY A 348 18.43 9.43 11.88
N ARG A 349 19.39 9.02 12.72
CA ARG A 349 20.81 9.33 12.53
C ARG A 349 21.11 10.83 12.37
N PHE A 350 20.36 11.66 13.05
CA PHE A 350 20.56 13.11 13.00
C PHE A 350 21.94 13.53 13.54
N ASP A 351 22.50 12.74 14.47
CA ASP A 351 23.87 12.85 14.95
C ASP A 351 24.94 12.60 13.87
N GLN A 352 24.56 12.02 12.72
CA GLN A 352 25.42 11.76 11.56
C GLN A 352 25.16 12.72 10.40
N LEU A 353 24.44 13.80 10.64
CA LEU A 353 24.19 14.80 9.59
C LEU A 353 25.53 15.22 8.96
N PRO A 354 25.67 15.18 7.61
CA PRO A 354 26.96 15.44 6.94
C PRO A 354 27.31 16.93 6.93
N LEU A 355 27.71 17.45 8.08
CA LEU A 355 28.15 18.84 8.24
C LEU A 355 29.54 19.08 7.65
N ASP A 356 30.40 18.05 7.64
CA ASP A 356 31.81 18.16 7.23
C ASP A 356 32.03 18.46 5.75
N SER A 357 31.04 18.16 4.89
CA SER A 357 31.19 18.29 3.44
C SER A 357 31.26 19.73 2.92
N GLU A 358 30.83 20.72 3.73
CA GLU A 358 30.74 22.14 3.33
C GLU A 358 31.27 23.11 4.40
N GLY A 359 32.04 22.61 5.39
CA GLY A 359 32.50 23.46 6.50
C GLY A 359 31.39 23.78 7.52
N GLY A 360 30.25 23.07 7.45
CA GLY A 360 29.06 23.35 8.26
C GLY A 360 29.27 23.19 9.77
N GLU A 361 30.26 22.40 10.23
CA GLU A 361 30.58 22.33 11.67
C GLU A 361 31.19 23.65 12.17
N ARG A 362 31.97 24.32 11.34
CA ARG A 362 32.50 25.67 11.64
C ARG A 362 31.38 26.71 11.60
N GLU A 363 30.49 26.60 10.66
CA GLU A 363 29.33 27.50 10.59
C GLU A 363 28.40 27.30 11.78
N LEU A 364 28.22 26.07 12.27
CA LEU A 364 27.51 25.78 13.50
C LEU A 364 28.16 26.43 14.72
N ASP A 365 29.49 26.30 14.85
CA ASP A 365 30.25 26.95 15.95
C ASP A 365 30.10 28.47 15.89
N GLN A 366 30.17 29.09 14.71
CA GLN A 366 29.96 30.52 14.53
C GLN A 366 28.54 30.96 14.90
N LEU A 367 27.53 30.16 14.57
CA LEU A 367 26.14 30.46 14.94
C LEU A 367 25.90 30.41 16.45
N ILE A 368 26.62 29.50 17.15
CA ILE A 368 26.57 29.39 18.61
C ILE A 368 27.29 30.56 19.28
N GLU A 369 28.44 30.97 18.73
CA GLU A 369 29.27 32.07 19.28
C GLU A 369 28.69 33.46 19.00
N ASP A 370 27.94 33.64 17.91
CA ASP A 370 27.37 34.94 17.53
C ASP A 370 26.34 35.41 18.58
N SER A 371 26.59 36.57 19.15
CA SER A 371 25.74 37.17 20.18
C SER A 371 24.52 37.89 19.65
N SER A 372 24.33 37.90 18.34
CA SER A 372 23.17 38.53 17.69
C SER A 372 21.87 37.71 17.82
N HIS A 373 20.72 38.37 17.68
CA HIS A 373 19.43 37.68 17.65
C HIS A 373 19.38 36.65 16.49
N LEU A 374 19.39 35.38 16.83
CA LEU A 374 19.46 34.30 15.86
C LEU A 374 18.06 33.87 15.42
N LYS A 375 17.77 33.99 14.12
CA LYS A 375 16.50 33.51 13.50
C LYS A 375 16.69 32.18 12.79
N GLU A 376 15.62 31.40 12.70
CA GLU A 376 15.60 30.10 11.98
C GLU A 376 16.08 30.24 10.53
N GLU A 377 15.63 31.30 9.81
CA GLU A 377 16.04 31.54 8.43
C GLU A 377 17.56 31.71 8.28
N THR A 378 18.19 32.34 9.26
CA THR A 378 19.64 32.54 9.26
C THR A 378 20.38 31.20 9.46
N VAL A 379 19.85 30.34 10.33
CA VAL A 379 20.38 28.98 10.55
C VAL A 379 20.25 28.15 9.27
N PHE A 380 19.09 28.17 8.65
CA PHE A 380 18.85 27.44 7.39
C PHE A 380 19.70 27.96 6.23
N GLN A 381 19.92 29.27 6.13
CA GLN A 381 20.79 29.83 5.09
C GLN A 381 22.25 29.39 5.26
N LYS A 382 22.75 29.30 6.49
CA LYS A 382 24.11 28.85 6.80
C LYS A 382 24.26 27.34 6.76
N LEU A 383 23.31 26.61 7.32
CA LEU A 383 23.32 25.14 7.39
C LEU A 383 22.32 24.54 6.37
N LYS A 384 22.68 24.58 5.10
CA LYS A 384 21.79 24.09 4.00
C LYS A 384 21.44 22.60 4.12
N VAL A 385 22.37 21.80 4.67
CA VAL A 385 22.09 20.38 4.90
C VAL A 385 20.96 20.19 5.92
N LEU A 386 20.95 21.04 6.98
CA LEU A 386 19.86 21.03 7.95
C LEU A 386 18.54 21.44 7.30
N GLN A 387 18.55 22.51 6.49
CA GLN A 387 17.37 22.93 5.73
C GLN A 387 16.85 21.81 4.85
N THR A 388 17.69 21.21 4.01
CA THR A 388 17.29 20.08 3.15
C THR A 388 16.68 18.92 3.94
N THR A 389 17.22 18.67 5.14
CA THR A 389 16.71 17.60 6.01
C THR A 389 15.31 17.93 6.55
N ILE A 390 15.12 19.15 7.03
CA ILE A 390 13.82 19.59 7.56
C ILE A 390 12.79 19.71 6.44
N ASP A 391 13.14 20.30 5.30
CA ASP A 391 12.26 20.41 4.13
C ASP A 391 11.81 19.01 3.67
N GLY A 392 12.74 18.05 3.67
CA GLY A 392 12.44 16.64 3.38
C GLY A 392 11.45 16.02 4.37
N ALA A 393 11.53 16.38 5.64
CA ALA A 393 10.59 15.93 6.66
C ALA A 393 9.22 16.64 6.53
N GLU A 394 9.19 17.93 6.24
CA GLU A 394 7.98 18.72 6.03
C GLU A 394 7.20 18.29 4.78
N ALA A 395 7.83 17.58 3.84
CA ALA A 395 7.13 17.00 2.68
C ALA A 395 6.10 15.94 3.10
N PHE A 396 6.31 15.24 4.22
CA PHE A 396 5.45 14.16 4.70
C PHE A 396 4.34 14.61 5.63
N THR A 397 4.49 15.73 6.33
CA THR A 397 3.50 16.24 7.28
C THR A 397 3.43 17.74 7.24
N THR A 398 2.22 18.29 7.40
CA THR A 398 2.02 19.74 7.51
C THR A 398 2.24 20.24 8.94
N GLN A 399 2.31 19.34 9.92
CA GLN A 399 2.41 19.68 11.34
C GLN A 399 3.85 19.50 11.81
N LYS A 400 4.52 20.63 12.06
CA LYS A 400 5.94 20.68 12.44
C LYS A 400 6.24 20.02 13.79
N ASP A 401 5.28 19.95 14.68
CA ASP A 401 5.37 19.26 15.98
C ASP A 401 5.40 17.74 15.87
N ARG A 402 5.05 17.18 14.71
CA ARG A 402 5.14 15.75 14.40
C ARG A 402 6.48 15.34 13.81
N ILE A 403 7.41 16.28 13.62
CA ILE A 403 8.75 16.01 13.14
C ILE A 403 9.69 15.91 14.36
N VAL A 404 10.38 14.78 14.52
CA VAL A 404 11.29 14.54 15.62
C VAL A 404 12.68 14.19 15.09
N LEU A 405 13.69 14.93 15.53
CA LEU A 405 15.09 14.64 15.25
C LEU A 405 15.57 13.54 16.19
N LEU A 406 16.20 12.49 15.65
CA LEU A 406 16.47 11.27 16.41
C LEU A 406 17.90 10.78 16.29
N SER A 407 18.45 10.39 17.44
CA SER A 407 19.60 9.50 17.54
C SER A 407 19.29 8.37 18.51
N PRO A 408 18.89 7.19 18.02
CA PRO A 408 18.61 6.04 18.88
C PRO A 408 19.78 5.66 19.79
N LEU A 409 21.01 5.83 19.30
CA LEU A 409 22.22 5.52 20.07
C LEU A 409 22.40 6.47 21.26
N LEU A 410 22.25 7.78 21.05
CA LEU A 410 22.30 8.77 22.14
C LEU A 410 21.19 8.52 23.14
N GLY A 411 19.99 8.22 22.68
CA GLY A 411 18.84 7.90 23.52
C GLY A 411 19.08 6.66 24.40
N LEU A 412 19.63 5.60 23.85
CA LEU A 412 20.02 4.41 24.62
C LEU A 412 21.09 4.73 25.67
N ALA A 413 22.11 5.51 25.30
CA ALA A 413 23.17 5.92 26.22
C ALA A 413 22.62 6.74 27.39
N GLU A 414 21.65 7.64 27.14
CA GLU A 414 20.99 8.40 28.20
C GLU A 414 20.05 7.56 29.06
N LEU A 415 19.29 6.65 28.47
CA LEU A 415 18.48 5.69 29.22
C LEU A 415 19.33 4.83 30.14
N ALA A 416 20.45 4.31 29.65
CA ALA A 416 21.37 3.49 30.42
C ALA A 416 21.99 4.23 31.63
N LYS A 417 22.11 5.55 31.57
CA LYS A 417 22.57 6.38 32.72
C LYS A 417 21.47 6.59 33.76
N ARG A 418 20.19 6.72 33.32
CA ARG A 418 19.06 7.07 34.19
C ARG A 418 18.47 5.87 34.90
N SER A 419 18.55 4.71 34.31
CA SER A 419 17.91 3.50 34.84
C SER A 419 18.88 2.32 34.87
N SER A 420 19.11 1.78 36.09
CA SER A 420 19.84 0.52 36.27
C SER A 420 19.07 -0.70 35.73
N THR A 421 17.79 -0.52 35.40
CA THR A 421 16.89 -1.55 34.87
C THR A 421 16.90 -1.65 33.36
N VAL A 422 17.44 -0.65 32.67
CA VAL A 422 17.64 -0.70 31.22
C VAL A 422 18.74 -1.70 30.92
N LYS A 423 18.38 -2.87 30.46
CA LYS A 423 19.30 -3.69 29.68
C LYS A 423 19.46 -2.97 28.33
N ALA A 424 20.35 -1.98 28.34
CA ALA A 424 20.94 -1.47 27.11
C ALA A 424 21.75 -2.60 26.50
N GLY A 425 21.10 -3.60 25.86
CA GLY A 425 21.81 -4.78 25.46
C GLY A 425 22.73 -5.30 26.56
N SER A 426 23.34 -6.45 26.49
CA SER A 426 24.40 -6.75 27.44
C SER A 426 25.30 -5.49 27.64
N PRO A 427 25.91 -5.25 28.81
CA PRO A 427 26.93 -4.22 28.97
C PRO A 427 27.92 -4.22 27.80
N ASP A 428 28.08 -5.35 27.18
CA ASP A 428 28.81 -5.60 25.96
C ASP A 428 28.19 -4.93 24.72
N PHE A 429 26.90 -4.63 24.61
CA PHE A 429 26.40 -3.95 23.41
C PHE A 429 26.89 -2.50 23.30
N LEU A 430 26.89 -1.75 24.38
CA LEU A 430 27.47 -0.39 24.38
C LEU A 430 29.01 -0.44 24.42
N ALA A 431 29.62 -1.50 24.99
CA ALA A 431 31.06 -1.70 25.03
C ALA A 431 31.62 -2.35 23.75
N ASN A 432 30.83 -3.20 23.09
CA ASN A 432 31.13 -3.83 21.79
C ASN A 432 30.63 -3.02 20.60
N LEU A 433 29.96 -1.88 20.81
CA LEU A 433 30.02 -0.83 19.82
C LEU A 433 31.48 -0.46 19.71
N ASP A 434 32.17 -1.02 18.74
CA ASP A 434 33.58 -0.74 18.35
C ASP A 434 33.82 0.74 17.98
N TYR A 435 33.06 1.66 18.54
CA TYR A 435 33.05 3.08 18.22
C TYR A 435 32.92 3.99 19.43
N PRO A 436 33.81 3.89 20.45
CA PRO A 436 33.84 4.90 21.52
C PRO A 436 34.04 6.31 20.94
N ASP A 437 34.88 6.46 19.92
CA ASP A 437 35.11 7.73 19.21
C ASP A 437 33.85 8.25 18.52
N TYR A 438 32.97 7.35 17.99
CA TYR A 438 31.70 7.69 17.35
C TYR A 438 30.72 8.26 18.38
N LEU A 439 30.55 7.61 19.51
CA LEU A 439 29.66 8.08 20.57
C LEU A 439 30.08 9.43 21.12
N ASP A 440 31.40 9.64 21.30
CA ASP A 440 31.96 10.92 21.77
C ASP A 440 31.77 12.05 20.76
N ARG A 441 31.87 11.75 19.45
CA ARG A 441 31.54 12.70 18.39
C ARG A 441 30.04 13.04 18.39
N SER A 442 29.21 12.05 18.48
CA SER A 442 27.74 12.23 18.52
C SER A 442 27.31 13.06 19.72
N LYS A 443 27.90 12.84 20.89
CA LYS A 443 27.66 13.65 22.10
C LYS A 443 28.14 15.09 21.95
N ARG A 444 29.30 15.32 21.35
CA ARG A 444 29.80 16.69 21.08
C ARG A 444 28.85 17.44 20.15
N LEU A 445 28.37 16.79 19.08
CA LEU A 445 27.37 17.38 18.19
C LEU A 445 26.04 17.60 18.91
N GLN A 446 25.60 16.67 19.73
CA GLN A 446 24.40 16.82 20.56
C GLN A 446 24.45 18.09 21.41
N ASN A 447 25.55 18.30 22.12
CA ASN A 447 25.74 19.50 22.93
C ASN A 447 25.75 20.80 22.10
N LYS A 448 26.35 20.78 20.89
CA LYS A 448 26.30 21.93 19.98
C LYS A 448 24.86 22.24 19.52
N TRP A 449 24.10 21.21 19.21
CA TRP A 449 22.68 21.38 18.84
C TRP A 449 21.85 21.91 20.01
N GLU A 450 22.11 21.47 21.21
CA GLU A 450 21.47 21.98 22.43
C GLU A 450 21.77 23.47 22.62
N LEU A 451 23.05 23.91 22.52
CA LEU A 451 23.42 25.30 22.58
C LEU A 451 22.78 26.16 21.49
N LEU A 452 22.69 25.63 20.25
CA LEU A 452 22.01 26.33 19.17
C LEU A 452 20.50 26.44 19.44
N SER A 453 19.89 25.42 20.05
CA SER A 453 18.51 25.43 20.50
C SER A 453 18.27 26.57 21.51
N GLU A 454 19.10 26.67 22.55
CA GLU A 454 19.00 27.72 23.55
C GLU A 454 19.05 29.09 22.90
N ARG A 455 20.00 29.35 21.98
CA ARG A 455 20.10 30.60 21.24
C ARG A 455 18.86 30.95 20.42
N LEU A 456 18.29 29.95 19.73
CA LEU A 456 17.06 30.15 18.95
C LEU A 456 15.87 30.45 19.85
N LEU A 457 15.73 29.74 20.96
CA LEU A 457 14.63 29.91 21.91
C LEU A 457 14.75 31.21 22.73
N ASP A 458 15.95 31.69 23.01
CA ASP A 458 16.18 33.00 23.61
C ASP A 458 15.72 34.13 22.66
N THR A 459 15.87 33.95 21.36
CA THR A 459 15.45 34.93 20.36
C THR A 459 13.95 34.83 20.06
N ASP A 460 13.45 33.61 19.86
CA ASP A 460 12.04 33.31 19.61
C ASP A 460 11.61 32.04 20.37
N PRO A 461 10.90 32.19 21.51
CA PRO A 461 10.40 31.06 22.29
C PRO A 461 9.44 30.14 21.51
N ARG A 462 8.95 30.58 20.34
CA ARG A 462 8.05 29.80 19.48
C ARG A 462 8.79 29.08 18.36
N SER A 463 10.12 29.27 18.23
CA SER A 463 10.92 28.60 17.24
C SER A 463 10.69 27.10 17.23
N ASN A 464 10.22 26.56 16.10
CA ASN A 464 10.01 25.12 15.94
C ASN A 464 11.33 24.38 15.84
N LEU A 465 12.28 24.92 15.09
CA LEU A 465 13.62 24.35 15.00
C LEU A 465 14.30 24.35 16.37
N GLY A 466 14.24 25.47 17.12
CA GLY A 466 14.76 25.55 18.47
C GLY A 466 14.23 24.44 19.38
N LYS A 467 12.91 24.22 19.38
CA LYS A 467 12.29 23.16 20.17
C LYS A 467 12.73 21.77 19.73
N GLN A 468 12.78 21.50 18.42
CA GLN A 468 13.22 20.19 17.88
C GLN A 468 14.67 19.90 18.25
N LEU A 469 15.56 20.87 18.12
CA LEU A 469 16.96 20.72 18.51
C LEU A 469 17.10 20.54 20.04
N GLY A 470 16.31 21.23 20.83
CA GLY A 470 16.28 21.09 22.28
C GLY A 470 15.88 19.68 22.74
N TYR A 471 14.83 19.13 22.14
CA TYR A 471 14.44 17.75 22.41
C TYR A 471 15.51 16.74 21.98
N PHE A 472 16.17 17.00 20.87
CA PHE A 472 17.29 16.17 20.43
C PHE A 472 18.48 16.28 21.42
N GLY A 473 18.79 17.49 21.92
CA GLY A 473 19.84 17.77 22.90
C GLY A 473 19.65 17.00 24.21
N GLN A 474 18.43 16.80 24.66
CA GLN A 474 18.14 16.16 25.94
C GLN A 474 18.46 14.66 25.97
N ASP A 475 17.95 13.90 24.99
CA ASP A 475 18.05 12.44 24.99
C ASP A 475 18.04 11.82 23.57
N GLY A 476 18.54 12.55 22.58
CA GLY A 476 18.48 12.10 21.19
C GLY A 476 17.08 12.07 20.63
N GLY A 477 16.11 12.78 21.23
CA GLY A 477 14.74 12.94 20.78
C GLY A 477 13.79 11.79 21.14
N LEU A 478 14.22 10.77 21.89
CA LEU A 478 13.40 9.59 22.19
C LEU A 478 12.21 9.90 23.08
N SER A 479 12.37 10.69 24.13
CA SER A 479 11.26 11.08 25.00
C SER A 479 10.20 11.85 24.22
N LYS A 480 10.64 12.77 23.34
CA LYS A 480 9.72 13.50 22.48
C LYS A 480 8.99 12.58 21.50
N LEU A 481 9.68 11.61 20.90
CA LEU A 481 9.04 10.66 20.01
C LEU A 481 7.97 9.83 20.73
N ARG A 482 8.25 9.37 21.96
CA ARG A 482 7.25 8.67 22.78
C ARG A 482 6.02 9.54 23.05
N GLU A 483 6.22 10.80 23.46
CA GLU A 483 5.15 11.77 23.67
C GLU A 483 4.31 12.00 22.40
N VAL A 484 4.99 12.22 21.26
CA VAL A 484 4.33 12.45 19.96
C VAL A 484 3.52 11.22 19.54
N ILE A 485 4.08 10.01 19.69
CA ILE A 485 3.35 8.75 19.41
C ILE A 485 2.09 8.67 20.28
N GLN A 486 2.22 8.84 21.60
CA GLN A 486 1.08 8.74 22.52
C GLN A 486 0.00 9.76 22.23
N THR A 487 0.40 11.02 22.01
CA THR A 487 -0.54 12.10 21.67
C THR A 487 -1.25 11.83 20.35
N HIS A 488 -0.52 11.36 19.35
CA HIS A 488 -1.07 11.07 18.04
C HIS A 488 -2.01 9.85 18.07
N VAL A 489 -1.64 8.80 18.82
CA VAL A 489 -2.52 7.64 19.02
C VAL A 489 -3.82 8.05 19.70
N ALA A 490 -3.74 8.89 20.74
CA ALA A 490 -4.91 9.34 21.47
C ALA A 490 -5.84 10.27 20.64
N THR A 491 -5.27 11.08 19.76
CA THR A 491 -6.03 12.09 19.00
C THR A 491 -6.45 11.61 17.61
N HIS A 492 -5.55 10.95 16.89
CA HIS A 492 -5.76 10.55 15.49
C HIS A 492 -5.92 9.03 15.34
N GLY A 493 -5.07 8.24 16.00
CA GLY A 493 -5.09 6.78 15.88
C GLY A 493 -6.41 6.17 16.35
N LEU A 494 -6.90 6.58 17.52
CA LEU A 494 -8.20 6.13 18.05
C LEU A 494 -9.37 6.62 17.19
N LYS A 495 -9.29 7.84 16.68
CA LYS A 495 -10.32 8.37 15.78
C LYS A 495 -10.37 7.54 14.50
N GLN A 496 -9.23 7.23 13.91
CA GLN A 496 -9.15 6.40 12.71
C GLN A 496 -9.67 4.98 12.97
N LEU A 497 -9.28 4.36 14.09
CA LEU A 497 -9.78 3.04 14.48
C LEU A 497 -11.30 3.05 14.66
N TYR A 498 -11.84 4.10 15.28
CA TYR A 498 -13.28 4.27 15.40
C TYR A 498 -13.97 4.38 14.03
N GLU A 499 -13.43 5.19 13.11
CA GLU A 499 -13.97 5.33 11.77
C GLU A 499 -13.88 4.03 10.97
N ASP A 500 -12.77 3.28 11.10
CA ASP A 500 -12.61 1.98 10.44
C ASP A 500 -13.61 0.95 11.00
N THR A 501 -13.81 0.95 12.34
CA THR A 501 -14.79 0.07 13.00
C THR A 501 -16.23 0.45 12.60
N ARG A 502 -16.51 1.76 12.51
CA ARG A 502 -17.81 2.25 12.04
C ARG A 502 -18.10 1.79 10.62
N ARG A 503 -17.13 1.94 9.71
CA ARG A 503 -17.29 1.46 8.33
C ARG A 503 -17.53 -0.04 8.27
N ALA A 504 -16.85 -0.82 9.10
CA ALA A 504 -17.10 -2.25 9.19
C ALA A 504 -18.52 -2.54 9.71
N SER A 505 -19.00 -1.77 10.69
CA SER A 505 -20.37 -1.86 11.19
C SER A 505 -21.40 -1.42 10.15
N ASP A 506 -21.08 -0.41 9.34
CA ASP A 506 -21.97 0.02 8.24
C ASP A 506 -22.16 -1.11 7.22
N VAL A 507 -21.10 -1.90 6.95
CA VAL A 507 -21.20 -3.12 6.12
C VAL A 507 -22.09 -4.17 6.76
N VAL A 508 -22.01 -4.34 8.09
CA VAL A 508 -22.95 -5.24 8.80
C VAL A 508 -24.38 -4.79 8.60
N SER A 509 -24.66 -3.49 8.74
CA SER A 509 -26.00 -2.94 8.54
C SER A 509 -26.49 -3.14 7.10
N GLN A 510 -25.65 -2.98 6.10
CA GLN A 510 -25.99 -3.27 4.71
C GLN A 510 -26.33 -4.76 4.50
N GLN A 511 -25.60 -5.66 5.12
CA GLN A 511 -25.90 -7.09 5.05
C GLN A 511 -27.17 -7.45 5.82
N GLN A 512 -27.50 -6.74 6.89
CA GLN A 512 -28.78 -6.88 7.61
C GLN A 512 -29.95 -6.40 6.75
N ASP A 513 -29.80 -5.27 6.06
CA ASP A 513 -30.84 -4.80 5.13
C ASP A 513 -31.09 -5.84 4.03
N HIS A 514 -30.01 -6.40 3.47
CA HIS A 514 -30.13 -7.47 2.50
C HIS A 514 -30.75 -8.75 3.09
N LEU A 515 -30.39 -9.12 4.31
CA LEU A 515 -31.00 -10.24 5.02
C LEU A 515 -32.50 -9.99 5.25
N LYS A 516 -32.86 -8.77 5.62
CA LYS A 516 -34.26 -8.36 5.81
C LYS A 516 -35.06 -8.52 4.51
N ASP A 517 -34.50 -8.06 3.39
CA ASP A 517 -35.12 -8.23 2.09
C ASP A 517 -35.40 -9.71 1.77
N ILE A 518 -34.43 -10.61 2.05
CA ILE A 518 -34.60 -12.06 1.83
C ILE A 518 -35.65 -12.63 2.77
N ILE A 519 -35.72 -12.18 4.02
CA ILE A 519 -36.72 -12.63 4.98
C ILE A 519 -38.13 -12.17 4.61
N ASP A 520 -38.25 -10.88 4.23
CA ASP A 520 -39.51 -10.31 3.78
C ASP A 520 -40.05 -11.07 2.54
N GLU A 521 -39.14 -11.41 1.64
CA GLU A 521 -39.39 -12.26 0.50
C GLU A 521 -39.99 -13.63 0.90
N ILE A 522 -39.35 -14.33 1.81
CA ILE A 522 -39.80 -15.62 2.32
C ILE A 522 -41.16 -15.49 3.01
N HIS A 523 -41.41 -14.39 3.72
CA HIS A 523 -42.69 -14.14 4.40
C HIS A 523 -43.85 -13.79 3.41
N GLU A 524 -43.56 -13.02 2.36
CA GLU A 524 -44.55 -12.64 1.36
C GLU A 524 -44.99 -13.83 0.48
N GLN A 525 -44.07 -14.75 0.24
CA GLN A 525 -44.29 -15.88 -0.67
C GLN A 525 -44.90 -17.11 0.01
N GLY A 526 -44.81 -17.21 1.35
CA GLY A 526 -45.18 -18.43 2.07
C GLY A 526 -44.20 -19.58 1.80
N ILE A 527 -44.26 -20.64 2.60
CA ILE A 527 -43.38 -21.82 2.46
C ILE A 527 -44.05 -22.83 1.54
N PRO A 528 -43.51 -23.08 0.34
CA PRO A 528 -44.23 -23.92 -0.65
C PRO A 528 -44.06 -25.43 -0.42
N THR A 529 -45.07 -26.19 -0.71
CA THR A 529 -45.02 -27.66 -0.70
C THR A 529 -44.84 -28.21 -2.12
N GLY A 530 -43.63 -28.62 -2.43
CA GLY A 530 -43.33 -29.36 -3.66
C GLY A 530 -42.97 -28.50 -4.85
N ASP A 531 -41.71 -28.54 -5.25
CA ASP A 531 -41.20 -27.79 -6.39
C ASP A 531 -41.18 -28.60 -7.67
N SER A 532 -41.64 -27.97 -8.77
CA SER A 532 -41.48 -28.57 -10.09
C SER A 532 -40.03 -28.43 -10.56
N PRO A 533 -39.44 -29.37 -11.32
CA PRO A 533 -38.09 -29.24 -11.86
C PRO A 533 -37.89 -27.96 -12.66
N ALA A 534 -38.90 -27.50 -13.38
CA ALA A 534 -38.89 -26.27 -14.18
C ALA A 534 -38.77 -25.01 -13.29
N PHE A 535 -39.40 -25.00 -12.10
CA PHE A 535 -39.29 -23.91 -11.15
C PHE A 535 -37.87 -23.81 -10.58
N LEU A 536 -37.30 -24.96 -10.19
CA LEU A 536 -35.92 -25.00 -9.66
C LEU A 536 -34.91 -24.54 -10.71
N GLU A 537 -35.12 -24.90 -11.99
CA GLU A 537 -34.30 -24.48 -13.10
C GLU A 537 -34.40 -22.96 -13.31
N LEU A 538 -35.59 -22.40 -13.39
CA LEU A 538 -35.80 -20.96 -13.57
C LEU A 538 -35.20 -20.14 -12.41
N ARG A 539 -35.42 -20.61 -11.17
CA ARG A 539 -34.88 -20.00 -9.99
C ARG A 539 -33.35 -20.01 -10.02
N TYR A 540 -32.73 -21.14 -10.34
CA TYR A 540 -31.28 -21.26 -10.49
C TYR A 540 -30.72 -20.27 -11.51
N VAL A 541 -31.39 -20.12 -12.68
CA VAL A 541 -30.96 -19.17 -13.72
C VAL A 541 -30.99 -17.74 -13.23
N VAL A 542 -32.07 -17.33 -12.55
CA VAL A 542 -32.20 -15.96 -12.00
C VAL A 542 -31.14 -15.70 -10.92
N GLU A 543 -30.92 -16.64 -10.01
CA GLU A 543 -29.90 -16.55 -8.95
C GLU A 543 -28.48 -16.56 -9.54
N SER A 544 -28.21 -17.33 -10.58
CA SER A 544 -26.94 -17.36 -11.30
C SER A 544 -26.63 -16.03 -11.96
N LEU A 545 -27.61 -15.40 -12.62
CA LEU A 545 -27.46 -14.06 -13.18
C LEU A 545 -27.16 -13.00 -12.10
N ASP A 546 -27.93 -13.00 -11.01
CA ASP A 546 -27.68 -12.06 -9.88
C ASP A 546 -26.26 -12.22 -9.36
N LYS A 547 -25.80 -13.44 -9.17
CA LYS A 547 -24.45 -13.74 -8.70
C LYS A 547 -23.37 -13.28 -9.68
N ILE A 548 -23.56 -13.48 -10.98
CA ILE A 548 -22.61 -13.03 -12.02
C ILE A 548 -22.50 -11.50 -11.98
N TYR A 549 -23.64 -10.78 -11.96
CA TYR A 549 -23.63 -9.33 -11.95
C TYR A 549 -23.07 -8.73 -10.66
N ARG A 550 -23.36 -9.31 -9.51
CA ARG A 550 -22.77 -8.87 -8.22
C ARG A 550 -21.26 -9.09 -8.16
N ASN A 551 -20.78 -10.22 -8.65
CA ASN A 551 -19.34 -10.47 -8.71
C ASN A 551 -18.68 -9.45 -9.63
N PHE A 552 -19.29 -9.16 -10.76
CA PHE A 552 -18.79 -8.14 -11.66
C PHE A 552 -18.81 -6.73 -11.02
N GLN A 553 -19.88 -6.35 -10.33
CA GLN A 553 -19.95 -5.09 -9.58
C GLN A 553 -18.85 -4.98 -8.52
N LYS A 554 -18.61 -6.06 -7.79
CA LYS A 554 -17.53 -6.11 -6.79
C LYS A 554 -16.15 -5.94 -7.43
N ASP A 555 -15.92 -6.56 -8.57
CA ASP A 555 -14.65 -6.47 -9.29
C ASP A 555 -14.45 -5.07 -9.88
N LEU A 556 -15.51 -4.42 -10.38
CA LEU A 556 -15.46 -3.02 -10.84
C LEU A 556 -14.99 -2.06 -9.76
N GLY A 557 -15.47 -2.19 -8.53
CA GLY A 557 -15.12 -1.29 -7.42
C GLY A 557 -13.68 -1.44 -6.91
N THR A 558 -13.01 -2.55 -7.24
CA THR A 558 -11.70 -2.90 -6.68
C THR A 558 -10.56 -2.93 -7.70
N GLU A 559 -10.85 -3.13 -8.97
CA GLU A 559 -9.82 -3.33 -9.98
C GLU A 559 -9.72 -2.17 -10.98
N PRO A 560 -8.49 -1.69 -11.26
CA PRO A 560 -8.28 -0.73 -12.34
C PRO A 560 -8.53 -1.42 -13.70
N LEU A 561 -8.95 -0.63 -14.68
CA LEU A 561 -9.20 -1.09 -16.04
C LEU A 561 -7.95 -1.74 -16.65
N LYS A 562 -8.10 -2.98 -17.13
CA LYS A 562 -7.03 -3.81 -17.70
C LYS A 562 -7.25 -4.06 -19.19
N ASP A 563 -6.16 -4.17 -19.94
CA ASP A 563 -6.17 -4.60 -21.34
C ASP A 563 -6.33 -6.15 -21.47
N ARG A 564 -6.45 -6.67 -22.68
CA ARG A 564 -6.55 -8.13 -22.96
C ARG A 564 -5.44 -8.98 -22.37
N ARG A 565 -4.29 -8.38 -22.06
CA ARG A 565 -3.13 -9.05 -21.46
C ARG A 565 -3.16 -8.99 -19.96
N GLY A 566 -4.18 -8.38 -19.36
CA GLY A 566 -4.29 -8.17 -17.93
C GLY A 566 -3.41 -7.04 -17.41
N VAL A 567 -2.87 -6.18 -18.29
CA VAL A 567 -2.04 -5.03 -17.90
C VAL A 567 -2.94 -3.83 -17.67
N VAL A 568 -2.69 -3.10 -16.59
CA VAL A 568 -3.44 -1.89 -16.24
C VAL A 568 -3.26 -0.83 -17.33
N VAL A 569 -4.36 -0.30 -17.85
CA VAL A 569 -4.35 0.66 -18.96
C VAL A 569 -3.52 1.90 -18.65
N SER A 570 -3.57 2.41 -17.41
CA SER A 570 -2.75 3.55 -16.98
C SER A 570 -1.26 3.28 -17.08
N ASP A 571 -0.81 2.05 -16.82
CA ASP A 571 0.59 1.67 -16.94
C ASP A 571 1.03 1.62 -18.41
N VAL A 572 0.17 1.08 -19.29
CA VAL A 572 0.44 1.07 -20.74
C VAL A 572 0.53 2.48 -21.30
N VAL A 573 -0.36 3.37 -20.87
CA VAL A 573 -0.36 4.79 -21.29
C VAL A 573 0.88 5.52 -20.78
N LYS A 574 1.29 5.24 -19.54
CA LYS A 574 2.51 5.78 -18.96
C LYS A 574 3.77 5.32 -19.71
N ASP A 575 3.83 4.04 -20.07
CA ASP A 575 4.95 3.49 -20.83
C ASP A 575 5.03 4.08 -22.22
N GLU A 576 3.89 4.24 -22.91
CA GLU A 576 3.82 4.89 -24.22
C GLU A 576 4.27 6.36 -24.16
N LEU A 577 3.82 7.11 -23.15
CA LEU A 577 4.25 8.48 -22.93
C LEU A 577 5.76 8.56 -22.67
N THR A 578 6.25 7.72 -21.79
CA THR A 578 7.68 7.64 -21.44
C THR A 578 8.50 7.34 -22.67
N PHE A 579 8.08 6.35 -23.47
CA PHE A 579 8.77 6.01 -24.73
C PHE A 579 8.80 7.19 -25.69
N ARG A 580 7.70 7.92 -25.89
CA ARG A 580 7.63 9.06 -26.80
C ARG A 580 8.51 10.22 -26.32
N ILE A 581 8.45 10.58 -25.03
CA ILE A 581 9.27 11.65 -24.46
C ILE A 581 10.75 11.32 -24.55
N LEU A 582 11.14 10.08 -24.24
CA LEU A 582 12.54 9.65 -24.33
C LEU A 582 13.09 9.70 -25.74
N ASN A 583 12.25 9.55 -26.75
CA ASN A 583 12.64 9.57 -28.18
C ASN A 583 12.55 10.96 -28.84
N TRP A 584 12.32 12.02 -28.09
CA TRP A 584 12.31 13.37 -28.69
C TRP A 584 13.68 13.75 -29.24
N ASN A 585 13.70 14.24 -30.48
CA ASN A 585 14.92 14.72 -31.11
C ASN A 585 15.57 15.90 -30.37
N GLN A 586 14.77 16.68 -29.65
CA GLN A 586 15.21 17.82 -28.83
C GLN A 586 16.24 17.43 -27.78
N TRP A 587 16.13 16.22 -27.22
CA TRP A 587 17.12 15.72 -26.27
C TRP A 587 18.51 15.61 -26.89
N THR A 588 18.60 15.07 -28.11
CA THR A 588 19.86 14.95 -28.83
C THR A 588 20.46 16.34 -29.09
N LEU A 589 19.63 17.30 -29.47
CA LEU A 589 20.07 18.68 -29.67
C LEU A 589 20.61 19.31 -28.39
N LEU A 590 19.93 19.10 -27.26
CA LEU A 590 20.37 19.61 -25.96
C LEU A 590 21.65 18.92 -25.48
N PHE A 591 21.77 17.61 -25.62
CA PHE A 591 22.99 16.88 -25.29
C PHE A 591 24.17 17.35 -26.15
N ASN A 592 23.98 17.57 -27.44
CA ASN A 592 25.01 18.07 -28.33
C ASN A 592 25.43 19.52 -27.97
N LYS A 593 24.47 20.37 -27.61
CA LYS A 593 24.76 21.73 -27.12
C LYS A 593 25.53 21.70 -25.81
N ALA A 594 25.14 20.82 -24.87
CA ALA A 594 25.84 20.63 -23.60
C ALA A 594 27.29 20.16 -23.83
N ASN A 595 27.50 19.21 -24.73
CA ASN A 595 28.83 18.72 -25.10
C ASN A 595 29.67 19.79 -25.77
N ASN A 596 29.11 20.51 -26.73
CA ASN A 596 29.82 21.56 -27.46
C ASN A 596 30.23 22.71 -26.51
N GLY A 597 29.38 23.07 -25.57
CA GLY A 597 29.71 24.05 -24.54
C GLY A 597 30.89 23.59 -23.65
N ALA A 598 30.98 22.27 -23.36
CA ALA A 598 32.10 21.68 -22.62
C ALA A 598 33.41 21.68 -23.41
N ILE A 599 33.34 21.35 -24.71
CA ILE A 599 34.50 21.34 -25.58
C ILE A 599 35.04 22.76 -25.71
N ALA A 600 34.19 23.76 -25.99
CA ALA A 600 34.61 25.14 -26.06
C ALA A 600 35.24 25.67 -24.77
N LEU A 601 34.78 25.21 -23.60
CA LEU A 601 35.37 25.53 -22.30
C LEU A 601 36.71 24.84 -22.09
N ALA A 602 36.87 23.60 -22.54
CA ALA A 602 38.13 22.86 -22.44
C ALA A 602 39.17 23.49 -23.37
N GLU A 603 38.77 23.86 -24.59
CA GLU A 603 39.63 24.59 -25.55
C GLU A 603 40.02 25.97 -25.04
N SER A 604 39.11 26.71 -24.40
CA SER A 604 39.43 28.02 -23.81
C SER A 604 40.38 27.91 -22.59
N LYS A 605 40.32 26.80 -21.83
CA LYS A 605 41.29 26.56 -20.76
C LYS A 605 42.65 26.09 -21.28
N GLY A 606 42.68 25.32 -22.37
CA GLY A 606 43.93 24.91 -23.02
C GLY A 606 44.67 26.05 -23.67
N ALA A 607 43.98 27.11 -24.04
CA ALA A 607 44.54 28.36 -24.60
C ALA A 607 44.94 29.36 -23.49
N ALA A 608 45.33 28.92 -22.33
CA ALA A 608 45.75 29.76 -21.17
C ALA A 608 46.95 30.67 -21.42
N GLY A 609 47.37 30.84 -22.66
CA GLY A 609 48.35 31.84 -23.09
C GLY A 609 47.76 33.17 -23.51
N LYS A 610 46.47 33.31 -23.64
CA LYS A 610 45.80 34.56 -24.02
C LYS A 610 44.90 35.07 -22.91
N LEU A 611 45.52 35.54 -21.86
CA LEU A 611 44.95 36.52 -20.93
C LEU A 611 44.50 37.70 -21.74
N PHE A 612 43.30 38.18 -21.62
CA PHE A 612 42.73 39.38 -22.22
C PHE A 612 41.95 39.20 -23.55
N ASP A 613 40.93 38.35 -23.52
CA ASP A 613 39.79 38.68 -24.37
C ASP A 613 38.51 38.70 -23.51
N ARG A 614 38.16 39.90 -23.07
CA ARG A 614 36.98 40.21 -22.27
C ARG A 614 35.66 40.12 -23.05
N GLY A 615 35.67 39.63 -24.30
CA GLY A 615 34.55 39.78 -25.24
C GLY A 615 33.70 38.52 -25.48
N ASN A 616 34.21 37.32 -25.30
CA ASN A 616 33.48 36.09 -25.59
C ASN A 616 33.19 35.31 -24.30
N ARG A 617 32.24 35.75 -23.49
CA ARG A 617 31.53 34.84 -22.61
C ARG A 617 30.81 33.86 -23.49
N VAL A 618 31.39 32.69 -23.71
CA VAL A 618 30.64 31.52 -24.20
C VAL A 618 29.48 31.36 -23.26
N ASN A 619 28.31 31.64 -23.77
CA ASN A 619 27.08 31.55 -23.00
C ASN A 619 26.87 30.06 -22.69
N THR A 620 27.33 29.61 -21.53
CA THR A 620 27.28 28.22 -21.05
C THR A 620 25.90 27.87 -20.49
N SER A 621 24.94 28.79 -20.53
CA SER A 621 23.55 28.50 -20.24
C SER A 621 22.95 27.68 -21.38
N LEU A 622 22.20 26.63 -21.07
CA LEU A 622 21.37 25.90 -22.03
C LEU A 622 20.44 26.93 -22.70
N PRO A 623 20.61 27.28 -23.99
CA PRO A 623 19.86 28.36 -24.61
C PRO A 623 18.49 27.90 -25.12
N THR A 624 17.81 27.03 -24.41
CA THR A 624 16.56 26.45 -24.86
C THR A 624 15.43 27.12 -24.13
N LYS A 625 14.58 27.79 -24.88
CA LYS A 625 13.34 28.35 -24.39
C LYS A 625 12.33 27.24 -24.20
N SER A 626 11.39 27.41 -23.26
CA SER A 626 10.22 26.53 -23.11
C SER A 626 9.50 26.32 -24.45
N ASP A 627 9.48 27.35 -25.29
CA ASP A 627 8.90 27.35 -26.66
C ASP A 627 9.46 26.27 -27.59
N ASP A 628 10.68 25.78 -27.36
CA ASP A 628 11.28 24.70 -28.14
C ASP A 628 10.69 23.32 -27.79
N PHE A 629 10.18 23.16 -26.58
CA PHE A 629 9.60 21.90 -26.09
C PHE A 629 8.07 21.91 -26.09
N TYR A 630 7.47 23.08 -25.92
CA TYR A 630 6.02 23.19 -25.74
C TYR A 630 5.22 22.59 -26.91
N PRO A 631 5.51 22.92 -28.19
CA PRO A 631 4.77 22.32 -29.29
C PRO A 631 4.94 20.81 -29.41
N VAL A 632 6.15 20.32 -29.10
CA VAL A 632 6.45 18.88 -29.12
C VAL A 632 5.72 18.18 -27.98
N PHE A 633 5.70 18.80 -26.83
CA PHE A 633 4.99 18.34 -25.67
C PHE A 633 3.48 18.27 -25.90
N GLU A 634 2.88 19.36 -26.38
CA GLU A 634 1.46 19.45 -26.69
C GLU A 634 1.05 18.38 -27.71
N LYS A 635 1.82 18.24 -28.78
CA LYS A 635 1.60 17.19 -29.76
C LYS A 635 1.73 15.79 -29.16
N THR A 636 2.75 15.55 -28.33
CA THR A 636 2.98 14.25 -27.69
C THR A 636 1.86 13.91 -26.72
N VAL A 637 1.45 14.87 -25.90
CA VAL A 637 0.32 14.67 -24.97
C VAL A 637 -0.94 14.32 -25.74
N LYS A 638 -1.27 15.08 -26.79
CA LYS A 638 -2.45 14.80 -27.61
C LYS A 638 -2.38 13.41 -28.26
N GLU A 639 -1.25 13.02 -28.82
CA GLU A 639 -1.07 11.69 -29.40
C GLU A 639 -1.20 10.58 -28.37
N VAL A 640 -0.75 10.80 -27.12
CA VAL A 640 -0.88 9.82 -26.03
C VAL A 640 -2.29 9.84 -25.44
N GLU A 641 -2.97 10.98 -25.41
CA GLU A 641 -4.40 11.04 -25.05
C GLU A 641 -5.26 10.25 -26.04
N ASP A 642 -5.01 10.41 -27.35
CA ASP A 642 -5.71 9.63 -28.37
C ASP A 642 -5.42 8.14 -28.22
N PHE A 643 -4.14 7.79 -27.99
CA PHE A 643 -3.74 6.42 -27.68
C PHE A 643 -4.42 5.89 -26.40
N ALA A 644 -4.50 6.68 -25.33
CA ALA A 644 -5.16 6.32 -24.08
C ALA A 644 -6.65 6.06 -24.33
N ARG A 645 -7.30 6.91 -25.09
CA ARG A 645 -8.72 6.79 -25.46
C ARG A 645 -9.00 5.51 -26.23
N ASP A 646 -8.12 5.18 -27.20
CA ASP A 646 -8.24 3.92 -27.94
C ASP A 646 -8.04 2.69 -27.05
N ARG A 647 -7.10 2.75 -26.09
CA ARG A 647 -6.84 1.67 -25.17
C ARG A 647 -7.94 1.48 -24.15
N ILE A 648 -8.49 2.57 -23.62
CA ILE A 648 -9.67 2.53 -22.73
C ILE A 648 -10.85 1.93 -23.47
N HIS A 649 -11.14 2.44 -24.69
CA HIS A 649 -12.20 1.89 -25.53
C HIS A 649 -12.06 0.37 -25.70
N GLN A 650 -10.88 -0.08 -26.12
CA GLN A 650 -10.64 -1.51 -26.33
C GLN A 650 -10.78 -2.32 -25.03
N ALA A 651 -10.30 -1.81 -23.91
CA ALA A 651 -10.39 -2.48 -22.62
C ALA A 651 -11.85 -2.59 -22.13
N VAL A 652 -12.66 -1.55 -22.32
CA VAL A 652 -14.09 -1.58 -22.02
C VAL A 652 -14.82 -2.59 -22.88
N VAL A 653 -14.54 -2.59 -24.20
CA VAL A 653 -15.15 -3.57 -25.11
C VAL A 653 -14.75 -5.01 -24.71
N ASP A 654 -13.51 -5.23 -24.33
CA ASP A 654 -13.05 -6.55 -23.90
C ASP A 654 -13.70 -6.97 -22.58
N LEU A 655 -13.83 -6.04 -21.62
CA LEU A 655 -14.50 -6.27 -20.34
C LEU A 655 -15.96 -6.67 -20.53
N LEU A 656 -16.70 -5.90 -21.33
CA LEU A 656 -18.11 -6.17 -21.62
C LEU A 656 -18.32 -7.44 -22.44
N ASN A 657 -17.39 -7.76 -23.35
CA ASN A 657 -17.42 -9.04 -24.07
C ASN A 657 -17.19 -10.24 -23.13
N GLN A 658 -16.30 -10.10 -22.16
CA GLN A 658 -16.10 -11.14 -21.15
C GLN A 658 -17.37 -11.35 -20.32
N LEU A 659 -17.96 -10.26 -19.81
CA LEU A 659 -19.22 -10.33 -19.07
C LEU A 659 -20.33 -10.95 -19.93
N SER A 660 -20.47 -10.51 -21.18
CA SER A 660 -21.46 -11.08 -22.11
C SER A 660 -21.29 -12.60 -22.28
N ASN A 661 -20.07 -13.08 -22.38
CA ASN A 661 -19.79 -14.51 -22.49
C ASN A 661 -20.18 -15.30 -21.22
N TYR A 662 -20.08 -14.68 -20.04
CA TYR A 662 -20.51 -15.31 -18.78
C TYR A 662 -22.03 -15.31 -18.62
N VAL A 663 -22.71 -14.29 -19.11
CA VAL A 663 -24.16 -14.11 -18.98
C VAL A 663 -24.94 -14.87 -20.04
N ALA A 664 -24.36 -15.08 -21.22
CA ALA A 664 -25.03 -15.65 -22.36
C ALA A 664 -25.75 -17.00 -22.11
N PRO A 665 -25.12 -17.98 -21.40
CA PRO A 665 -25.79 -19.27 -21.18
C PRO A 665 -27.05 -19.15 -20.32
N GLU A 666 -26.96 -18.39 -19.21
CA GLU A 666 -28.09 -18.18 -18.31
C GLU A 666 -29.21 -17.36 -18.96
N ARG A 667 -28.79 -16.39 -19.77
CA ARG A 667 -29.77 -15.58 -20.52
C ARG A 667 -30.54 -16.40 -21.59
N GLU A 668 -29.84 -17.27 -22.31
CA GLU A 668 -30.49 -18.18 -23.25
C GLU A 668 -31.49 -19.11 -22.55
N GLN A 669 -31.12 -19.63 -21.37
CA GLN A 669 -32.00 -20.43 -20.55
C GLN A 669 -33.21 -19.62 -20.05
N LEU A 670 -33.01 -18.39 -19.58
CA LEU A 670 -34.09 -17.50 -19.17
C LEU A 670 -35.06 -17.23 -20.34
N GLN A 671 -34.50 -16.98 -21.52
CA GLN A 671 -35.29 -16.76 -22.72
C GLN A 671 -36.13 -17.97 -23.12
N ALA A 672 -35.74 -19.20 -22.80
CA ALA A 672 -36.46 -20.41 -23.09
C ALA A 672 -37.80 -20.51 -22.30
N PHE A 673 -37.94 -19.82 -21.20
CA PHE A 673 -39.19 -19.72 -20.43
C PHE A 673 -40.17 -18.70 -21.03
N PHE A 674 -39.80 -17.98 -22.08
CA PHE A 674 -40.65 -16.98 -22.72
C PHE A 674 -41.51 -17.57 -23.80
N HIS A 675 -42.81 -17.40 -23.66
CA HIS A 675 -43.79 -17.70 -24.69
C HIS A 675 -44.46 -16.43 -25.20
N LEU A 676 -44.89 -16.42 -26.46
CA LEU A 676 -45.38 -15.24 -27.21
C LEU A 676 -46.52 -14.43 -26.56
N ASP A 677 -47.26 -14.98 -25.61
CA ASP A 677 -48.40 -14.32 -24.95
C ASP A 677 -48.18 -14.10 -23.44
N MET A 678 -46.95 -14.29 -22.95
CA MET A 678 -46.66 -14.36 -21.51
C MET A 678 -46.75 -12.99 -20.83
N GLU A 679 -46.35 -11.92 -21.52
CA GLU A 679 -46.43 -10.54 -21.00
C GLU A 679 -47.87 -10.17 -20.62
N GLN A 680 -48.81 -10.46 -21.53
CA GLN A 680 -50.23 -10.19 -21.30
C GLN A 680 -50.82 -11.06 -20.17
N GLN A 681 -50.35 -12.29 -20.04
CA GLN A 681 -50.79 -13.20 -18.97
C GLN A 681 -50.24 -12.81 -17.61
N ILE A 682 -48.99 -12.31 -17.55
CA ILE A 682 -48.41 -11.79 -16.32
C ILE A 682 -49.10 -10.49 -15.91
N GLU A 683 -49.36 -9.59 -16.85
CA GLU A 683 -50.08 -8.34 -16.59
C GLU A 683 -51.50 -8.59 -16.04
N GLU A 684 -52.19 -9.54 -16.60
CA GLU A 684 -53.56 -9.90 -16.16
C GLU A 684 -53.60 -10.54 -14.76
N LYS A 685 -52.54 -11.32 -14.36
CA LYS A 685 -52.57 -12.07 -13.11
C LYS A 685 -51.77 -11.36 -11.96
N PHE A 686 -50.68 -10.70 -12.26
CA PHE A 686 -49.76 -10.15 -11.29
C PHE A 686 -49.64 -8.61 -11.37
N GLY A 687 -50.20 -8.02 -12.45
CA GLY A 687 -50.23 -6.59 -12.68
C GLY A 687 -49.10 -6.08 -13.59
N PHE A 688 -49.23 -4.81 -14.01
CA PHE A 688 -48.34 -4.15 -14.97
C PHE A 688 -46.91 -4.06 -14.47
N GLU A 689 -46.68 -3.80 -13.19
CA GLU A 689 -45.35 -3.65 -12.61
C GLU A 689 -44.55 -4.94 -12.75
N ASP A 690 -45.12 -6.10 -12.58
CA ASP A 690 -44.45 -7.40 -12.66
C ASP A 690 -44.14 -7.80 -14.11
N ALA A 691 -45.05 -7.48 -15.02
CA ALA A 691 -44.85 -7.67 -16.46
C ALA A 691 -43.72 -6.76 -16.97
N ASP A 692 -43.71 -5.48 -16.58
CA ASP A 692 -42.68 -4.49 -16.94
C ASP A 692 -41.30 -4.85 -16.36
N LEU A 693 -41.27 -5.30 -15.11
CA LEU A 693 -40.04 -5.79 -14.46
C LEU A 693 -39.41 -6.93 -15.24
N PHE A 694 -40.25 -7.95 -15.57
CA PHE A 694 -39.77 -9.14 -16.26
C PHE A 694 -39.27 -8.80 -17.67
N TYR A 695 -39.99 -7.95 -18.39
CA TYR A 695 -39.64 -7.52 -19.74
C TYR A 695 -38.36 -6.66 -19.75
N LYS A 696 -38.19 -5.72 -18.81
CA LYS A 696 -37.01 -4.92 -18.66
C LYS A 696 -35.77 -5.76 -18.36
N LEU A 697 -35.89 -6.78 -17.54
CA LEU A 697 -34.80 -7.70 -17.27
C LEU A 697 -34.38 -8.47 -18.51
N LEU A 698 -35.31 -8.90 -19.34
CA LEU A 698 -34.99 -9.62 -20.55
C LEU A 698 -34.22 -8.82 -21.56
N LEU A 699 -34.59 -7.55 -21.74
CA LEU A 699 -33.92 -6.63 -22.66
C LEU A 699 -32.68 -6.00 -22.06
N GLY A 700 -32.70 -5.64 -20.77
CA GLY A 700 -31.64 -4.87 -20.11
C GLY A 700 -30.41 -5.68 -19.66
N CYS A 701 -30.53 -7.02 -19.62
CA CYS A 701 -29.45 -7.88 -19.17
C CYS A 701 -28.42 -8.24 -20.25
N ASP A 702 -28.35 -7.50 -21.38
CA ASP A 702 -27.32 -7.75 -22.40
C ASP A 702 -26.17 -6.78 -22.32
N PRO A 703 -25.00 -7.20 -21.84
CA PRO A 703 -23.79 -6.34 -21.79
C PRO A 703 -23.38 -5.81 -23.15
N ASN A 704 -23.83 -6.42 -24.24
CA ASN A 704 -23.55 -5.93 -25.60
C ASN A 704 -24.26 -4.62 -25.94
N GLU A 705 -25.41 -4.36 -25.35
CA GLU A 705 -26.17 -3.12 -25.56
C GLU A 705 -25.54 -1.94 -24.80
N TRP A 706 -24.79 -2.21 -23.72
CA TRP A 706 -24.14 -1.17 -22.91
C TRP A 706 -22.95 -0.54 -23.61
N LYS A 707 -22.33 -1.25 -24.56
CA LYS A 707 -21.12 -0.81 -25.24
C LYS A 707 -21.29 0.55 -25.92
N GLU A 708 -22.34 0.75 -26.67
CA GLU A 708 -22.55 1.99 -27.41
C GLU A 708 -22.80 3.18 -26.47
N ALA A 709 -23.56 2.97 -25.39
CA ALA A 709 -23.85 4.01 -24.42
C ALA A 709 -22.56 4.48 -23.71
N ILE A 710 -21.80 3.54 -23.17
CA ILE A 710 -20.57 3.83 -22.42
C ILE A 710 -19.50 4.43 -23.32
N VAL A 711 -19.30 3.84 -24.51
CA VAL A 711 -18.25 4.30 -25.43
C VAL A 711 -18.57 5.68 -26.00
N SER A 712 -19.84 5.96 -26.34
CA SER A 712 -20.26 7.27 -26.86
C SER A 712 -20.04 8.37 -25.83
N GLU A 713 -20.21 8.09 -24.56
CA GLU A 713 -20.02 9.06 -23.50
C GLU A 713 -18.53 9.35 -23.22
N ILE A 714 -17.69 8.34 -23.28
CA ILE A 714 -16.23 8.49 -23.14
C ILE A 714 -15.63 9.28 -24.30
N THR A 715 -16.11 9.04 -25.52
CA THR A 715 -15.58 9.69 -26.73
C THR A 715 -16.13 11.09 -26.94
N SER A 716 -17.27 11.45 -26.35
CA SER A 716 -17.93 12.74 -26.54
C SER A 716 -17.38 13.87 -25.66
N LYS A 717 -16.62 13.56 -24.62
CA LYS A 717 -16.12 14.59 -23.68
C LYS A 717 -14.74 15.10 -24.13
N ASP A 718 -14.73 16.28 -24.73
CA ASP A 718 -13.56 17.13 -24.94
C ASP A 718 -12.95 17.60 -23.59
N LYS A 719 -12.46 16.67 -22.78
CA LYS A 719 -11.62 16.99 -21.64
C LYS A 719 -10.19 17.03 -22.12
N THR A 720 -9.81 18.09 -22.78
CA THR A 720 -8.41 18.42 -23.01
C THR A 720 -7.78 18.76 -21.68
N VAL A 721 -6.81 17.98 -21.25
CA VAL A 721 -5.95 18.34 -20.14
C VAL A 721 -5.19 19.58 -20.55
N ALA A 722 -5.34 20.69 -19.84
CA ALA A 722 -4.65 21.92 -20.19
C ALA A 722 -3.14 21.69 -20.13
N PRO A 723 -2.39 21.85 -21.23
CA PRO A 723 -0.94 21.59 -21.27
C PRO A 723 -0.17 22.34 -20.18
N GLU A 724 -0.67 23.50 -19.78
CA GLU A 724 -0.11 24.38 -18.75
C GLU A 724 -0.12 23.78 -17.35
N THR A 725 -1.03 22.84 -17.07
CA THR A 725 -1.06 22.12 -15.77
C THR A 725 -0.11 20.96 -15.74
N ILE A 726 0.19 20.36 -16.90
CA ILE A 726 1.04 19.19 -17.05
C ILE A 726 2.51 19.57 -17.16
N PHE A 727 2.78 20.71 -17.82
CA PHE A 727 4.12 21.18 -18.04
C PHE A 727 4.35 22.46 -17.24
N PRO A 728 4.86 22.36 -16.00
CA PRO A 728 5.09 23.52 -15.13
C PRO A 728 5.93 24.62 -15.80
N LEU A 729 6.78 24.23 -16.77
CA LEU A 729 7.58 25.13 -17.58
C LEU A 729 6.76 26.04 -18.49
N ALA A 730 5.57 25.61 -18.89
CA ALA A 730 4.65 26.39 -19.71
C ALA A 730 3.86 27.42 -18.90
N ARG A 731 3.90 27.33 -17.59
CA ARG A 731 3.07 28.14 -16.67
C ARG A 731 3.54 29.59 -16.55
N GLN A 732 4.72 29.92 -17.02
CA GLN A 732 5.28 31.20 -16.68
C GLN A 732 5.71 32.02 -17.86
N ASP A 733 5.30 33.22 -17.73
CA ASP A 733 5.75 34.36 -18.50
C ASP A 733 6.95 34.08 -19.40
N GLU A 734 6.82 34.44 -20.61
CA GLU A 734 7.67 34.40 -21.80
C GLU A 734 9.22 34.51 -21.62
N LYS A 735 9.71 34.44 -20.39
CA LYS A 735 11.12 34.72 -20.04
C LYS A 735 11.90 33.56 -19.44
N HIS A 736 11.30 32.41 -19.15
CA HIS A 736 12.04 31.35 -18.52
C HIS A 736 12.72 30.45 -19.55
N ASN A 737 14.03 30.43 -19.53
CA ASN A 737 14.76 29.38 -20.23
C ASN A 737 14.89 28.14 -19.31
N VAL A 738 15.00 26.97 -19.91
CA VAL A 738 15.10 25.69 -19.24
C VAL A 738 16.24 25.65 -18.21
N GLY A 739 17.31 26.42 -18.42
CA GLY A 739 18.43 26.55 -17.48
C GLY A 739 18.14 27.37 -16.24
N GLN A 740 17.10 28.23 -16.26
CA GLN A 740 16.72 29.06 -15.11
C GLN A 740 15.77 28.31 -14.14
N ILE A 741 15.05 27.32 -14.63
CA ILE A 741 14.09 26.57 -13.83
C ILE A 741 14.80 25.61 -12.86
N PHE A 742 15.91 25.10 -13.28
CA PHE A 742 16.81 24.34 -12.43
C PHE A 742 17.88 25.31 -11.89
N ASP A 743 17.55 26.20 -11.00
CA ASP A 743 18.48 27.16 -10.37
C ASP A 743 19.66 26.46 -9.66
N TRP A 744 20.20 25.54 -10.36
CA TRP A 744 21.41 24.82 -10.08
C TRP A 744 22.55 25.66 -10.64
N ALA A 745 23.16 26.38 -9.75
CA ALA A 745 24.42 26.96 -10.08
C ALA A 745 25.44 25.83 -10.30
N PRO A 746 25.74 25.45 -11.57
CA PRO A 746 26.77 24.43 -11.84
C PRO A 746 28.14 24.86 -11.33
N GLU A 747 28.26 26.11 -10.95
CA GLU A 747 29.45 26.74 -10.41
C GLU A 747 29.82 26.28 -9.01
N LYS A 748 28.85 25.74 -8.25
CA LYS A 748 29.05 25.33 -6.85
C LYS A 748 29.26 23.84 -6.62
N SER A 749 29.06 22.99 -7.64
CA SER A 749 29.31 21.55 -7.50
C SER A 749 30.81 21.29 -7.61
N GLN A 750 31.46 21.17 -6.48
CA GLN A 750 32.87 20.80 -6.42
C GLN A 750 33.05 19.36 -6.94
N GLY A 751 33.85 19.22 -7.97
CA GLY A 751 34.37 17.91 -8.43
C GLY A 751 33.80 17.36 -9.72
N LEU A 752 32.72 17.87 -10.26
CA LEU A 752 32.20 17.48 -11.57
C LEU A 752 32.59 18.48 -12.67
N SER A 753 32.95 18.00 -13.85
CA SER A 753 33.18 18.88 -14.98
C SER A 753 31.87 19.63 -15.34
N ARG A 754 31.99 20.90 -15.81
CA ARG A 754 30.80 21.67 -16.24
C ARG A 754 29.95 20.94 -17.28
N SER A 755 30.57 20.13 -18.14
CA SER A 755 29.86 19.28 -19.12
C SER A 755 29.01 18.20 -18.48
N SER A 756 29.54 17.54 -17.46
CA SER A 756 28.79 16.50 -16.74
C SER A 756 27.56 17.09 -16.03
N ASN A 757 27.68 18.31 -15.51
CA ASN A 757 26.56 19.01 -14.88
C ASN A 757 25.46 19.38 -15.87
N HIS A 758 25.82 19.85 -17.08
CA HIS A 758 24.84 20.16 -18.11
C HIS A 758 24.14 18.89 -18.64
N GLN A 759 24.86 17.80 -18.77
CA GLN A 759 24.27 16.52 -19.14
C GLN A 759 23.30 16.01 -18.07
N LEU A 760 23.67 16.11 -16.79
CA LEU A 760 22.79 15.76 -15.67
C LEU A 760 21.54 16.64 -15.62
N LEU A 761 21.66 17.93 -15.95
CA LEU A 761 20.51 18.84 -16.07
C LEU A 761 19.55 18.43 -17.19
N VAL A 762 20.06 18.01 -18.33
CA VAL A 762 19.24 17.55 -19.45
C VAL A 762 18.51 16.26 -19.06
N LEU A 763 19.20 15.32 -18.39
CA LEU A 763 18.60 14.08 -17.89
C LEU A 763 17.51 14.38 -16.85
N ARG A 764 17.79 15.27 -15.92
CA ARG A 764 16.81 15.67 -14.88
C ARG A 764 15.60 16.37 -15.51
N LEU A 765 15.80 17.25 -16.48
CA LEU A 765 14.70 17.87 -17.21
C LEU A 765 13.82 16.83 -17.90
N ARG A 766 14.44 15.86 -18.57
CA ARG A 766 13.72 14.76 -19.20
C ARG A 766 12.89 13.99 -18.19
N ASP A 767 13.51 13.63 -17.06
CA ASP A 767 12.85 12.84 -16.03
C ASP A 767 11.71 13.62 -15.36
N GLU A 768 11.89 14.93 -15.15
CA GLU A 768 10.87 15.84 -14.59
C GLU A 768 9.67 15.98 -15.55
N ILE A 769 9.91 16.19 -16.83
CA ILE A 769 8.85 16.28 -17.85
C ILE A 769 8.11 14.96 -17.93
N THR A 770 8.83 13.84 -17.94
CA THR A 770 8.22 12.52 -17.98
C THR A 770 7.37 12.25 -16.75
N ALA A 771 7.88 12.56 -15.56
CA ALA A 771 7.17 12.36 -14.31
C ALA A 771 5.91 13.25 -14.22
N SER A 772 6.03 14.52 -14.56
CA SER A 772 4.91 15.47 -14.51
C SER A 772 3.81 15.08 -15.50
N ALA A 773 4.17 14.77 -16.75
CA ALA A 773 3.20 14.35 -17.75
C ALA A 773 2.57 12.98 -17.40
N SER A 774 3.37 12.03 -16.87
CA SER A 774 2.86 10.72 -16.43
C SER A 774 1.82 10.85 -15.35
N LEU A 775 2.04 11.73 -14.36
CA LEU A 775 1.10 11.93 -13.26
C LEU A 775 -0.28 12.33 -13.80
N HIS A 776 -0.33 13.31 -14.70
CA HIS A 776 -1.59 13.83 -15.24
C HIS A 776 -2.29 12.86 -16.18
N LEU A 777 -1.54 12.13 -17.00
CA LEU A 777 -2.16 11.12 -17.87
C LEU A 777 -2.67 9.91 -17.11
N VAL A 778 -1.95 9.49 -16.07
CA VAL A 778 -2.45 8.46 -15.16
C VAL A 778 -3.69 8.94 -14.43
N GLN A 779 -3.72 10.19 -13.99
CA GLN A 779 -4.90 10.79 -13.37
C GLN A 779 -6.07 10.87 -14.35
N TYR A 780 -5.84 11.29 -15.60
CA TYR A 780 -6.86 11.30 -16.65
C TYR A 780 -7.44 9.89 -16.88
N VAL A 781 -6.59 8.87 -17.03
CA VAL A 781 -7.05 7.47 -17.18
C VAL A 781 -7.83 7.02 -15.96
N SER A 782 -7.39 7.40 -14.76
CA SER A 782 -8.09 7.07 -13.52
C SER A 782 -9.46 7.74 -13.43
N GLU A 783 -9.57 9.03 -13.80
CA GLU A 783 -10.84 9.75 -13.85
C GLU A 783 -11.82 9.12 -14.84
N VAL A 784 -11.32 8.78 -16.04
CA VAL A 784 -12.15 8.08 -17.06
C VAL A 784 -12.55 6.69 -16.56
N ASN A 785 -11.65 5.96 -15.92
CA ASN A 785 -11.98 4.66 -15.34
C ASN A 785 -13.05 4.78 -14.25
N GLN A 786 -12.95 5.77 -13.35
CA GLN A 786 -13.99 6.04 -12.35
C GLN A 786 -15.34 6.37 -12.99
N GLN A 787 -15.33 7.15 -14.08
CA GLN A 787 -16.55 7.46 -14.80
C GLN A 787 -17.17 6.21 -15.43
N ILE A 788 -16.36 5.34 -16.05
CA ILE A 788 -16.81 4.06 -16.60
C ILE A 788 -17.42 3.20 -15.50
N ASN A 789 -16.72 3.08 -14.38
CA ASN A 789 -17.19 2.31 -13.23
C ASN A 789 -18.54 2.87 -12.73
N SER A 790 -18.66 4.19 -12.60
CA SER A 790 -19.89 4.84 -12.18
C SER A 790 -21.07 4.61 -13.15
N GLU A 791 -20.81 4.62 -14.46
CA GLU A 791 -21.83 4.31 -15.47
C GLU A 791 -22.26 2.85 -15.40
N LEU A 792 -21.29 1.93 -15.28
CA LEU A 792 -21.56 0.51 -15.13
C LEU A 792 -22.25 0.21 -13.80
N GLU A 793 -21.83 0.82 -12.71
CA GLU A 793 -22.51 0.74 -11.42
C GLU A 793 -23.96 1.22 -11.52
N GLY A 794 -24.21 2.34 -12.20
CA GLY A 794 -25.55 2.86 -12.42
C GLY A 794 -26.46 1.90 -13.22
N ILE A 795 -25.89 1.14 -14.16
CA ILE A 795 -26.61 0.08 -14.88
C ILE A 795 -26.86 -1.11 -13.95
N LEU A 796 -25.84 -1.55 -13.23
CA LEU A 796 -25.93 -2.69 -12.33
C LEU A 796 -26.87 -2.43 -11.14
N ASP A 797 -26.91 -1.20 -10.63
CA ASP A 797 -27.84 -0.76 -9.59
C ASP A 797 -29.32 -0.82 -10.04
N GLN A 798 -29.58 -0.87 -11.32
CA GLN A 798 -30.90 -1.14 -11.85
C GLN A 798 -31.17 -2.63 -12.06
N ILE A 799 -30.19 -3.35 -12.59
CA ILE A 799 -30.36 -4.78 -12.97
C ILE A 799 -30.34 -5.67 -11.72
N ILE A 800 -29.41 -5.49 -10.81
CA ILE A 800 -29.30 -6.34 -9.62
C ILE A 800 -30.53 -6.27 -8.73
N PRO A 801 -31.09 -5.09 -8.36
CA PRO A 801 -32.35 -5.02 -7.63
C PRO A 801 -33.52 -5.61 -8.41
N SER A 802 -33.51 -5.48 -9.73
CA SER A 802 -34.57 -6.05 -10.58
C SER A 802 -34.52 -7.58 -10.60
N LEU A 803 -33.29 -8.18 -10.70
CA LEU A 803 -33.12 -9.64 -10.57
C LEU A 803 -33.50 -10.13 -9.18
N GLN A 804 -33.11 -9.39 -8.13
CA GLN A 804 -33.52 -9.67 -6.77
C GLN A 804 -35.02 -9.57 -6.58
N ASN A 805 -35.64 -8.57 -7.17
CA ASN A 805 -37.07 -8.40 -7.11
C ASN A 805 -37.79 -9.53 -7.85
N LEU A 806 -37.24 -9.98 -8.99
CA LEU A 806 -37.78 -11.15 -9.69
C LEU A 806 -37.55 -12.44 -8.89
N SER A 807 -36.38 -12.66 -8.35
CA SER A 807 -36.09 -13.83 -7.50
C SER A 807 -37.02 -13.91 -6.27
N LYS A 808 -37.46 -12.76 -5.77
CA LYS A 808 -38.42 -12.60 -4.67
C LYS A 808 -39.88 -12.97 -5.04
N LYS A 809 -40.22 -12.94 -6.27
CA LYS A 809 -41.58 -13.21 -6.73
C LYS A 809 -41.78 -14.69 -7.02
N GLU A 810 -41.66 -15.51 -5.99
CA GLU A 810 -41.77 -16.97 -6.12
C GLU A 810 -43.09 -17.43 -6.75
N THR A 811 -44.21 -16.79 -6.39
CA THR A 811 -45.51 -17.06 -7.02
C THR A 811 -45.46 -16.80 -8.51
N LEU A 812 -44.83 -15.73 -8.95
CA LEU A 812 -44.62 -15.42 -10.35
C LEU A 812 -43.71 -16.45 -11.03
N LEU A 813 -42.58 -16.78 -10.43
CA LEU A 813 -41.63 -17.78 -10.95
C LEU A 813 -42.27 -19.17 -11.06
N ARG A 814 -43.08 -19.58 -10.07
CA ARG A 814 -43.80 -20.85 -10.10
C ARG A 814 -44.89 -20.86 -11.22
N TYR A 815 -45.56 -19.75 -11.38
CA TYR A 815 -46.49 -19.58 -12.49
C TYR A 815 -45.78 -19.64 -13.85
N LEU A 816 -44.66 -18.99 -14.00
CA LEU A 816 -43.85 -19.02 -15.22
C LEU A 816 -43.35 -20.43 -15.55
N ALA A 817 -42.98 -21.20 -14.54
CA ALA A 817 -42.44 -22.56 -14.70
C ALA A 817 -43.50 -23.64 -14.90
N ALA A 818 -44.68 -23.54 -14.26
CA ALA A 818 -45.64 -24.66 -14.23
C ALA A 818 -47.14 -24.30 -14.29
N GLY A 819 -47.49 -23.02 -14.19
CA GLY A 819 -48.88 -22.57 -14.30
C GLY A 819 -49.74 -22.69 -13.03
N ASP A 820 -49.24 -23.23 -11.93
CA ASP A 820 -49.99 -23.52 -10.70
C ASP A 820 -49.40 -22.88 -9.43
N LEU A 821 -50.24 -22.56 -8.43
CA LEU A 821 -49.88 -21.95 -7.13
C LEU A 821 -49.96 -22.96 -5.98
N PRO A 822 -49.03 -23.02 -5.06
CA PRO A 822 -48.94 -24.00 -3.98
C PRO A 822 -49.62 -23.57 -2.67
N ALA A 823 -49.76 -24.53 -1.71
CA ALA A 823 -50.31 -24.33 -0.37
C ALA A 823 -49.25 -24.03 0.72
N GLU A 824 -49.61 -23.24 1.75
CA GLU A 824 -48.71 -22.75 2.82
C GLU A 824 -48.31 -23.78 3.90
N VAL A 825 -47.10 -23.66 4.45
CA VAL A 825 -46.55 -24.46 5.54
C VAL A 825 -46.04 -23.58 6.70
N ALA A 826 -45.89 -24.13 7.91
CA ALA A 826 -45.51 -23.41 9.12
C ALA A 826 -44.04 -22.92 9.12
N ILE A 827 -43.81 -21.67 9.55
CA ILE A 827 -42.50 -21.00 9.58
C ILE A 827 -41.51 -21.62 10.59
N PRO A 828 -40.27 -21.98 10.19
CA PRO A 828 -39.24 -22.52 11.09
C PRO A 828 -38.73 -21.53 12.13
N THR A 829 -38.33 -22.02 13.31
CA THR A 829 -37.82 -21.20 14.44
C THR A 829 -36.56 -20.41 14.08
N TRP A 830 -35.68 -20.94 13.22
CA TRP A 830 -34.47 -20.27 12.80
C TRP A 830 -34.76 -19.01 11.95
N LEU A 831 -35.86 -18.96 11.23
CA LEU A 831 -36.26 -17.79 10.45
C LEU A 831 -36.63 -16.61 11.38
N GLN A 832 -37.20 -16.90 12.56
CA GLN A 832 -37.47 -15.89 13.58
C GLN A 832 -36.17 -15.29 14.11
N ILE A 833 -35.15 -16.13 14.31
CA ILE A 833 -33.82 -15.67 14.75
C ILE A 833 -33.19 -14.76 13.69
N LEU A 834 -33.35 -15.07 12.41
CA LEU A 834 -32.87 -14.22 11.31
C LEU A 834 -33.59 -12.85 11.31
N SER A 835 -34.90 -12.83 11.60
CA SER A 835 -35.67 -11.58 11.72
C SER A 835 -35.19 -10.72 12.91
N GLU A 836 -34.78 -11.33 14.02
CA GLU A 836 -34.14 -10.62 15.15
C GLU A 836 -32.79 -10.03 14.73
N ILE A 837 -31.98 -10.78 13.99
CA ILE A 837 -30.70 -10.28 13.46
C ILE A 837 -30.94 -9.10 12.53
N ALA A 838 -31.89 -9.18 11.60
CA ALA A 838 -32.18 -8.15 10.62
C ALA A 838 -32.74 -6.84 11.22
N SER A 839 -33.32 -6.91 12.43
CA SER A 839 -33.97 -5.76 13.08
C SER A 839 -33.07 -5.03 14.09
N VAL A 840 -31.95 -5.62 14.54
CA VAL A 840 -31.11 -5.06 15.60
C VAL A 840 -30.16 -3.99 15.06
N SER A 841 -30.06 -2.87 15.73
CA SER A 841 -29.11 -1.79 15.43
C SER A 841 -28.00 -1.75 16.48
N TYR A 842 -26.83 -1.21 16.08
CA TYR A 842 -25.72 -0.99 17.02
C TYR A 842 -26.06 0.00 18.16
N LEU A 843 -27.17 0.72 18.05
CA LEU A 843 -27.69 1.61 19.11
C LEU A 843 -28.54 0.87 20.13
N ASP A 844 -29.02 -0.32 19.81
CA ASP A 844 -29.95 -1.11 20.63
C ASP A 844 -29.20 -2.08 21.57
N VAL A 845 -27.92 -2.35 21.27
CA VAL A 845 -27.01 -3.18 22.05
C VAL A 845 -26.05 -2.27 22.83
#